data_e47ddc5baca16fdf4797e6ef1f2a582a
#
_entry.id   e47ddc5baca16fdf4797e6ef1f2a582a
#
_cell.length_a   1.000
_cell.length_b   1.000
_cell.length_c   1.000
_cell.angle_alpha   90.00
_cell.angle_beta   90.00
_cell.angle_gamma   90.00
#
_symmetry.space_group_name_H-M   'P 1'
#
loop_
_entity.id
_entity.type
_entity.pdbx_description
1 polymer ?
#
loop_
_entity_poly.entity_id
_entity_poly.type
_entity_poly.pdbx_seq_one_letter_code
_entity_poly.pdbx_strand_id
1 'polypeptide(L)'
;MDTEQIIQILDSPTVARKWFTSLGLQDMRQAHDAITAIAESGMTLDLVAVVGEQLEAALSNTAKPDQALKFLASFTTLSRNPIALGSLWERDLDALPTLLIMFSASNQIAELLIQDPEGYDLLRMTDGQPVDRTILIDEIRTEVLQLAGDPDISRQLERIRNRELLRIAYGDLVINQSADVIANQASILCEALLQSAVELASHKAIRKHQLDLKSAEELFFSVIALGGLAGHQLSYGATLKVFLIYQPNDSQWDEQIYTNILNDAIGFLTLPNGVKLLDIDLSFQLSAQNVSGCTHINDAIRFLDFSGRTWQRQELINARPIAGDQRLGHRFLQHMEKWIYRRYLNRADITGIKAQKRRLHRWEDADQLDVVHASGGIHEINFVVQFLQLINGANFPSIRVRGTLSAIYQLHKAGLLSQEESNVLRDAYLELKRIHHRIQILHDVGTTTIPSTQQAQSALAQSLGYTGPETVNTLINDTTHRLQVSQQILERLLELSFDDDQDTEPEVDLILDPEPSEEMLDEVLSKHNFNDANSSYQYLMDLATERIPFLSTRRCRHFLAMIAPRLLEAISQTPDPDMTLANLSTVSDSLGGKGVLWELFEVNPATLNLYVKLCSNSPYLITILTSYPGMIDELLDCLILDHLPTKKSLRRVMNELVKGAQIEGQELIDVILAFKHAQHLRVGVREILGKDSLADSHKSLSDIIEVSLQEIANEHFHLLVEKHGEPIVEQGEMAGEPASLTLVGLGKLGGQEPNFHSDVDILFLYDGAGNTRPTNRQHKTRPTSNHHFFNELAKRILQSSTRTRPHGRLFDMDSKLRATHQHAPLAISIDDYEDYLKNEKIPLWQTMGLCKARVIVGTDQAQQRVAGIIANRIGKVDANADLQSQMVQARLDSESGATDRNLKRFQGGTMDVESVSYTHLTLPTNREV
;
A
#
# COMPACT_ATOMS: atom_id res chain seq x y z
N MET A 1 20.85 66.29 -2.43
CA MET A 1 19.91 66.83 -3.45
C MET A 1 19.26 68.07 -2.86
N ASP A 2 19.11 69.17 -3.64
CA ASP A 2 18.45 70.39 -3.13
C ASP A 2 16.91 70.42 -3.53
N THR A 3 16.17 71.35 -2.90
CA THR A 3 14.75 71.49 -3.14
C THR A 3 14.41 71.92 -4.56
N GLU A 4 15.28 72.71 -5.21
CA GLU A 4 15.10 73.14 -6.61
C GLU A 4 15.21 71.97 -7.58
N GLN A 5 16.13 71.08 -7.35
CA GLN A 5 16.29 69.85 -8.13
C GLN A 5 15.06 68.91 -8.04
N ILE A 6 14.49 68.76 -6.84
CA ILE A 6 13.24 67.96 -6.68
C ILE A 6 12.10 68.57 -7.47
N ILE A 7 11.91 69.92 -7.40
CA ILE A 7 10.89 70.65 -8.18
C ILE A 7 11.05 70.37 -9.68
N GLN A 8 12.33 70.48 -10.18
CA GLN A 8 12.64 70.21 -11.58
C GLN A 8 12.32 68.72 -11.98
N ILE A 9 12.54 67.76 -11.10
CA ILE A 9 12.22 66.34 -11.34
C ILE A 9 10.74 66.16 -11.41
N LEU A 10 9.98 66.80 -10.53
CA LEU A 10 8.50 66.70 -10.51
C LEU A 10 7.88 67.36 -11.73
N ASP A 11 8.40 68.50 -12.19
CA ASP A 11 7.84 69.31 -13.31
C ASP A 11 8.34 68.84 -14.70
N SER A 12 9.50 68.17 -14.77
CA SER A 12 10.14 67.83 -16.07
C SER A 12 10.46 66.35 -16.22
N PRO A 13 9.68 65.61 -17.00
CA PRO A 13 9.95 64.20 -17.25
C PRO A 13 11.30 63.90 -17.87
N THR A 14 11.93 64.87 -18.55
CA THR A 14 13.25 64.70 -19.19
C THR A 14 14.38 64.77 -18.18
N VAL A 15 14.28 65.63 -17.16
CA VAL A 15 15.22 65.74 -16.03
C VAL A 15 15.04 64.49 -15.14
N ALA A 16 13.83 64.18 -14.81
CA ALA A 16 13.45 62.99 -14.03
C ALA A 16 14.07 61.69 -14.63
N ARG A 17 13.98 61.53 -15.96
CA ARG A 17 14.50 60.35 -16.63
C ARG A 17 16.01 60.14 -16.44
N LYS A 18 16.81 61.17 -16.47
CA LYS A 18 18.25 61.10 -16.23
C LYS A 18 18.56 60.62 -14.81
N TRP A 19 17.84 61.17 -13.84
CA TRP A 19 17.96 60.80 -12.44
C TRP A 19 17.50 59.38 -12.18
N PHE A 20 16.35 58.98 -12.69
CA PHE A 20 15.82 57.60 -12.55
C PHE A 20 16.77 56.58 -13.17
N THR A 21 17.41 56.90 -14.30
CA THR A 21 18.43 55.98 -14.89
C THR A 21 19.63 55.82 -13.97
N SER A 22 20.08 56.90 -13.29
CA SER A 22 21.19 56.77 -12.31
C SER A 22 20.83 55.98 -11.07
N LEU A 23 19.56 55.92 -10.73
CA LEU A 23 19.02 55.08 -9.63
C LEU A 23 18.85 53.61 -10.01
N GLY A 24 19.04 53.22 -11.26
CA GLY A 24 18.87 51.85 -11.72
C GLY A 24 17.42 51.50 -12.03
N LEU A 25 16.50 52.46 -12.12
CA LEU A 25 15.08 52.25 -12.40
C LEU A 25 14.87 51.98 -13.90
N GLN A 26 13.95 51.07 -14.20
CA GLN A 26 13.58 50.63 -15.55
C GLN A 26 12.23 51.24 -16.00
N ASP A 27 11.24 51.33 -15.13
CA ASP A 27 9.92 51.89 -15.41
C ASP A 27 9.89 53.38 -15.03
N MET A 28 10.25 54.21 -16.00
CA MET A 28 10.34 55.68 -15.81
C MET A 28 9.00 56.35 -15.44
N ARG A 29 7.87 55.80 -15.91
CA ARG A 29 6.54 56.29 -15.61
C ARG A 29 6.15 55.98 -14.20
N GLN A 30 6.27 54.73 -13.80
CA GLN A 30 5.98 54.27 -12.43
C GLN A 30 6.90 54.98 -11.42
N ALA A 31 8.14 55.20 -11.75
CA ALA A 31 9.09 55.97 -10.92
C ALA A 31 8.64 57.41 -10.70
N HIS A 32 8.22 58.10 -11.78
CA HIS A 32 7.71 59.48 -11.67
C HIS A 32 6.43 59.55 -10.84
N ASP A 33 5.48 58.65 -11.07
CA ASP A 33 4.22 58.54 -10.31
C ASP A 33 4.49 58.28 -8.81
N ALA A 34 5.50 57.45 -8.51
CA ALA A 34 5.88 57.12 -7.13
C ALA A 34 6.52 58.32 -6.39
N ILE A 35 7.46 59.04 -7.03
CA ILE A 35 8.09 60.23 -6.44
C ILE A 35 7.05 61.35 -6.27
N THR A 36 6.14 61.54 -7.23
CA THR A 36 5.02 62.50 -7.13
C THR A 36 4.13 62.14 -5.93
N ALA A 37 3.78 60.88 -5.77
CA ALA A 37 2.98 60.41 -4.63
C ALA A 37 3.68 60.64 -3.27
N ILE A 38 5.01 60.48 -3.20
CA ILE A 38 5.80 60.79 -2.00
C ILE A 38 5.74 62.30 -1.73
N ALA A 39 5.91 63.17 -2.73
CA ALA A 39 5.85 64.62 -2.59
C ALA A 39 4.44 65.07 -2.18
N GLU A 40 3.37 64.44 -2.68
CA GLU A 40 1.97 64.75 -2.36
C GLU A 40 1.48 64.14 -1.03
N SER A 41 2.29 63.27 -0.40
CA SER A 41 1.88 62.59 0.86
C SER A 41 1.71 63.54 2.05
N GLY A 42 2.17 64.78 1.95
CA GLY A 42 2.14 65.77 3.03
C GLY A 42 3.51 66.00 3.69
N MET A 43 4.58 65.42 3.15
CA MET A 43 5.96 65.77 3.50
C MET A 43 6.30 67.21 3.02
N THR A 44 7.19 67.92 3.75
CA THR A 44 7.76 69.16 3.25
C THR A 44 8.75 68.87 2.13
N LEU A 45 8.92 69.80 1.16
CA LEU A 45 9.84 69.63 0.04
C LEU A 45 11.29 69.42 0.48
N ASP A 46 11.72 70.02 1.60
CA ASP A 46 13.03 69.78 2.21
C ASP A 46 13.21 68.30 2.62
N LEU A 47 12.21 67.70 3.22
CA LEU A 47 12.25 66.30 3.59
C LEU A 47 12.22 65.37 2.35
N VAL A 48 11.48 65.78 1.31
CA VAL A 48 11.47 65.02 0.03
C VAL A 48 12.87 65.11 -0.63
N ALA A 49 13.58 66.24 -0.50
CA ALA A 49 14.96 66.39 -0.98
C ALA A 49 15.92 65.43 -0.22
N VAL A 50 15.77 65.31 1.09
CA VAL A 50 16.54 64.34 1.91
C VAL A 50 16.24 62.90 1.48
N VAL A 51 14.97 62.56 1.24
CA VAL A 51 14.58 61.22 0.71
C VAL A 51 15.24 61.00 -0.65
N GLY A 52 15.21 61.99 -1.56
CA GLY A 52 15.88 61.90 -2.87
C GLY A 52 17.38 61.63 -2.79
N GLU A 53 18.09 62.28 -1.85
CA GLU A 53 19.52 62.08 -1.63
C GLU A 53 19.82 60.67 -1.11
N GLN A 54 19.01 60.15 -0.18
CA GLN A 54 19.16 58.79 0.34
C GLN A 54 18.80 57.75 -0.71
N LEU A 55 17.83 58.01 -1.58
CA LEU A 55 17.53 57.16 -2.73
C LEU A 55 18.74 57.02 -3.68
N GLU A 56 19.46 58.12 -3.92
CA GLU A 56 20.72 58.07 -4.73
C GLU A 56 21.78 57.15 -4.15
N ALA A 57 21.89 57.13 -2.85
CA ALA A 57 22.89 56.32 -2.14
C ALA A 57 22.51 54.84 -2.04
N ALA A 58 21.21 54.52 -1.89
CA ALA A 58 20.77 53.22 -1.47
C ALA A 58 20.01 52.42 -2.56
N LEU A 59 19.21 53.10 -3.41
CA LEU A 59 18.24 52.37 -4.27
C LEU A 59 18.91 51.51 -5.35
N SER A 60 20.01 51.98 -5.96
CA SER A 60 20.76 51.23 -6.97
C SER A 60 21.38 49.93 -6.46
N ASN A 61 21.54 49.80 -5.13
CA ASN A 61 22.11 48.65 -4.48
C ASN A 61 21.04 47.64 -3.98
N THR A 62 19.77 47.91 -4.24
CA THR A 62 18.68 47.02 -3.87
C THR A 62 18.38 45.97 -4.95
N ALA A 63 17.86 44.82 -4.56
CA ALA A 63 17.59 43.71 -5.47
C ALA A 63 16.58 44.04 -6.58
N LYS A 64 15.56 44.85 -6.28
CA LYS A 64 14.48 45.26 -7.22
C LYS A 64 14.15 46.74 -6.99
N PRO A 65 14.89 47.69 -7.61
CA PRO A 65 14.72 49.15 -7.37
C PRO A 65 13.31 49.69 -7.66
N ASP A 66 12.70 49.31 -8.79
CA ASP A 66 11.35 49.75 -9.18
C ASP A 66 10.29 49.32 -8.17
N GLN A 67 10.39 48.07 -7.67
CA GLN A 67 9.49 47.51 -6.64
C GLN A 67 9.69 48.28 -5.31
N ALA A 68 10.92 48.49 -4.89
CA ALA A 68 11.22 49.21 -3.65
C ALA A 68 10.65 50.62 -3.65
N LEU A 69 10.82 51.36 -4.74
CA LEU A 69 10.31 52.74 -4.88
C LEU A 69 8.79 52.78 -4.89
N LYS A 70 8.14 51.86 -5.59
CA LYS A 70 6.66 51.71 -5.61
C LYS A 70 6.11 51.49 -4.20
N PHE A 71 6.67 50.56 -3.45
CA PHE A 71 6.18 50.24 -2.08
C PHE A 71 6.52 51.40 -1.10
N LEU A 72 7.66 52.08 -1.28
CA LEU A 72 7.97 53.27 -0.51
C LEU A 72 6.89 54.38 -0.68
N ALA A 73 6.47 54.61 -1.92
CA ALA A 73 5.41 55.59 -2.19
C ALA A 73 4.10 55.18 -1.52
N SER A 74 3.71 53.89 -1.59
CA SER A 74 2.51 53.38 -0.92
C SER A 74 2.62 53.50 0.61
N PHE A 75 3.75 53.18 1.17
CA PHE A 75 4.03 53.25 2.61
C PHE A 75 3.94 54.69 3.14
N THR A 76 4.56 55.66 2.42
CA THR A 76 4.51 57.11 2.77
C THR A 76 3.09 57.67 2.68
N THR A 77 2.36 57.31 1.62
CA THR A 77 0.98 57.80 1.39
C THR A 77 -0.02 57.28 2.45
N LEU A 78 0.17 56.04 2.90
CA LEU A 78 -0.68 55.41 3.92
C LEU A 78 -0.23 55.71 5.37
N SER A 79 0.95 56.31 5.55
CA SER A 79 1.46 56.69 6.88
C SER A 79 0.55 57.80 7.50
N ARG A 80 0.22 57.65 8.79
CA ARG A 80 -0.56 58.64 9.54
C ARG A 80 0.15 59.97 9.72
N ASN A 81 1.48 59.96 9.67
CA ASN A 81 2.28 61.19 9.87
C ASN A 81 3.54 61.17 8.96
N PRO A 82 3.39 61.52 7.68
CA PRO A 82 4.53 61.58 6.74
C PRO A 82 5.68 62.52 7.14
N ILE A 83 5.35 63.60 7.85
CA ILE A 83 6.36 64.54 8.34
C ILE A 83 7.27 63.88 9.40
N ALA A 84 6.69 63.17 10.34
CA ALA A 84 7.45 62.44 11.36
C ALA A 84 8.33 61.38 10.71
N LEU A 85 7.81 60.67 9.67
CA LEU A 85 8.53 59.68 8.91
C LEU A 85 9.72 60.28 8.15
N GLY A 86 9.53 61.41 7.43
CA GLY A 86 10.59 62.11 6.75
C GLY A 86 11.66 62.62 7.74
N SER A 87 11.24 63.16 8.89
CA SER A 87 12.15 63.59 9.95
C SER A 87 12.88 62.44 10.61
N LEU A 88 12.33 61.24 10.62
CA LEU A 88 13.03 60.05 11.05
C LEU A 88 14.19 59.74 10.08
N TRP A 89 13.92 59.75 8.78
CA TRP A 89 14.91 59.45 7.75
C TRP A 89 16.01 60.53 7.67
N GLU A 90 15.68 61.76 7.99
CA GLU A 90 16.68 62.83 8.11
C GLU A 90 17.66 62.61 9.28
N ARG A 91 17.15 62.08 10.44
CA ARG A 91 17.98 61.88 11.65
C ARG A 91 18.73 60.58 11.66
N ASP A 92 18.17 59.56 11.06
CA ASP A 92 18.70 58.20 11.01
C ASP A 92 18.91 57.78 9.56
N LEU A 93 20.19 57.85 9.13
CA LEU A 93 20.58 57.61 7.74
C LEU A 93 20.44 56.15 7.32
N ASP A 94 20.32 55.20 8.29
CA ASP A 94 20.14 53.76 8.02
C ASP A 94 18.67 53.36 7.90
N ALA A 95 17.74 54.21 8.34
CA ALA A 95 16.34 53.92 8.36
C ALA A 95 15.73 53.69 6.96
N LEU A 96 15.90 54.63 6.04
CA LEU A 96 15.37 54.51 4.68
C LEU A 96 16.08 53.40 3.86
N PRO A 97 17.39 53.25 3.85
CA PRO A 97 18.08 52.11 3.19
C PRO A 97 17.57 50.74 3.66
N THR A 98 17.38 50.57 4.96
CA THR A 98 16.83 49.35 5.56
C THR A 98 15.42 49.02 5.03
N LEU A 99 14.55 50.04 4.97
CA LEU A 99 13.19 49.88 4.46
C LEU A 99 13.18 49.52 2.96
N LEU A 100 14.08 50.14 2.17
CA LEU A 100 14.24 49.81 0.76
C LEU A 100 14.70 48.35 0.53
N ILE A 101 15.60 47.84 1.36
CA ILE A 101 16.01 46.43 1.32
C ILE A 101 14.78 45.51 1.53
N MET A 102 13.97 45.77 2.55
CA MET A 102 12.76 44.97 2.84
C MET A 102 11.74 45.04 1.69
N PHE A 103 11.52 46.27 1.14
CA PHE A 103 10.61 46.46 0.01
C PHE A 103 11.08 45.85 -1.29
N SER A 104 12.36 45.79 -1.51
CA SER A 104 12.96 45.17 -2.70
C SER A 104 12.93 43.65 -2.65
N ALA A 105 12.82 43.06 -1.47
CA ALA A 105 12.97 41.61 -1.28
C ALA A 105 11.69 40.88 -1.63
N SER A 106 10.54 41.30 -1.08
CA SER A 106 9.28 40.53 -1.22
C SER A 106 8.05 41.44 -1.25
N ASN A 107 7.11 41.14 -2.16
CA ASN A 107 5.79 41.78 -2.16
C ASN A 107 5.06 41.56 -0.85
N GLN A 108 5.08 40.34 -0.32
CA GLN A 108 4.40 40.00 0.92
C GLN A 108 4.95 40.82 2.11
N ILE A 109 6.27 40.87 2.26
CA ILE A 109 6.91 41.66 3.32
C ILE A 109 6.55 43.14 3.19
N ALA A 110 6.59 43.68 1.96
CA ALA A 110 6.22 45.05 1.70
C ALA A 110 4.74 45.35 2.06
N GLU A 111 3.83 44.49 1.65
CA GLU A 111 2.40 44.63 1.97
C GLU A 111 2.12 44.54 3.49
N LEU A 112 2.82 43.66 4.21
CA LEU A 112 2.70 43.56 5.67
C LEU A 112 3.17 44.86 6.36
N LEU A 113 4.28 45.44 5.92
CA LEU A 113 4.76 46.72 6.46
C LEU A 113 3.84 47.88 6.11
N ILE A 114 3.20 47.89 4.93
CA ILE A 114 2.24 48.91 4.52
C ILE A 114 0.95 48.83 5.32
N GLN A 115 0.51 47.58 5.67
CA GLN A 115 -0.67 47.37 6.52
C GLN A 115 -0.44 47.82 7.97
N ASP A 116 0.79 47.67 8.47
CA ASP A 116 1.19 48.05 9.83
C ASP A 116 2.49 48.90 9.79
N PRO A 117 2.42 50.21 9.45
CA PRO A 117 3.57 51.06 9.42
C PRO A 117 4.27 51.26 10.77
N GLU A 118 3.50 51.13 11.88
CA GLU A 118 4.06 51.28 13.24
C GLU A 118 4.94 50.06 13.60
N GLY A 119 4.70 48.90 12.96
CA GLY A 119 5.57 47.71 13.07
C GLY A 119 7.01 47.97 12.63
N TYR A 120 7.25 48.95 11.74
CA TYR A 120 8.59 49.32 11.31
C TYR A 120 9.42 49.91 12.45
N ASP A 121 8.83 50.76 13.28
CA ASP A 121 9.53 51.32 14.45
C ASP A 121 9.90 50.23 15.45
N LEU A 122 9.02 49.25 15.65
CA LEU A 122 9.30 48.09 16.50
C LEU A 122 10.47 47.25 15.97
N LEU A 123 10.53 47.01 14.66
CA LEU A 123 11.62 46.27 14.01
C LEU A 123 12.97 46.97 14.24
N ARG A 124 13.02 48.25 14.12
CA ARG A 124 14.22 49.05 14.37
C ARG A 124 14.63 49.08 15.83
N MET A 125 13.66 49.17 16.75
CA MET A 125 13.92 49.14 18.17
C MET A 125 14.44 47.77 18.65
N THR A 126 13.99 46.68 18.06
CA THR A 126 14.41 45.31 18.40
C THR A 126 15.63 44.85 17.64
N ASP A 127 16.01 45.63 16.58
CA ASP A 127 17.12 45.28 15.64
C ASP A 127 17.03 43.83 15.12
N GLY A 128 15.81 43.33 14.92
CA GLY A 128 15.60 41.98 14.45
C GLY A 128 16.22 40.88 15.32
N GLN A 129 16.55 41.16 16.58
CA GLN A 129 17.21 40.20 17.47
C GLN A 129 16.40 38.93 17.64
N PRO A 130 17.06 37.76 17.75
CA PRO A 130 16.40 36.51 18.02
C PRO A 130 15.67 36.53 19.37
N VAL A 131 14.45 36.03 19.43
CA VAL A 131 13.67 35.87 20.68
C VAL A 131 13.83 34.48 21.23
N ASP A 132 13.94 34.38 22.57
CA ASP A 132 13.98 33.08 23.24
C ASP A 132 12.64 32.33 23.07
N ARG A 133 12.74 31.03 22.92
CA ARG A 133 11.59 30.15 22.69
C ARG A 133 10.53 30.28 23.79
N THR A 134 10.96 30.32 25.05
CA THR A 134 10.03 30.37 26.19
C THR A 134 9.32 31.71 26.25
N ILE A 135 10.02 32.80 25.96
CA ILE A 135 9.46 34.15 25.94
C ILE A 135 8.38 34.25 24.84
N LEU A 136 8.69 33.80 23.63
CA LEU A 136 7.74 33.90 22.51
C LEU A 136 6.49 33.05 22.74
N ILE A 137 6.64 31.83 23.26
CA ILE A 137 5.50 30.97 23.58
C ILE A 137 4.62 31.60 24.65
N ASP A 138 5.21 32.14 25.72
CA ASP A 138 4.46 32.77 26.81
C ASP A 138 3.76 34.06 26.38
N GLU A 139 4.39 34.88 25.53
CA GLU A 139 3.76 36.05 24.94
C GLU A 139 2.53 35.69 24.10
N ILE A 140 2.69 34.77 23.14
CA ILE A 140 1.59 34.36 22.24
C ILE A 140 0.46 33.72 23.06
N ARG A 141 0.81 32.85 24.01
CA ARG A 141 -0.15 32.21 24.92
C ARG A 141 -0.96 33.23 25.69
N THR A 142 -0.28 34.26 26.23
CA THR A 142 -0.95 35.30 27.04
C THR A 142 -1.91 36.14 26.19
N GLU A 143 -1.49 36.51 24.98
CA GLU A 143 -2.35 37.26 24.06
C GLU A 143 -3.55 36.44 23.62
N VAL A 144 -3.36 35.18 23.24
CA VAL A 144 -4.39 34.34 22.61
C VAL A 144 -5.37 33.74 23.63
N LEU A 145 -4.92 33.36 24.84
CA LEU A 145 -5.83 32.82 25.86
C LEU A 145 -6.80 33.84 26.40
N GLN A 146 -6.45 35.14 26.41
CA GLN A 146 -7.38 36.22 26.77
C GLN A 146 -8.55 36.32 25.77
N LEU A 147 -8.35 35.87 24.54
CA LEU A 147 -9.34 35.91 23.46
C LEU A 147 -10.09 34.56 23.30
N ALA A 148 -9.93 33.66 24.24
CA ALA A 148 -10.56 32.34 24.16
C ALA A 148 -12.09 32.42 24.16
N GLY A 149 -12.71 32.32 22.99
CA GLY A 149 -14.14 32.46 22.71
C GLY A 149 -14.47 33.57 21.71
N ASP A 150 -13.48 34.33 21.26
CA ASP A 150 -13.61 35.33 20.20
C ASP A 150 -13.69 34.62 18.82
N PRO A 151 -14.62 34.93 17.95
CA PRO A 151 -14.68 34.43 16.58
C PRO A 151 -13.48 34.85 15.72
N ASP A 152 -12.71 35.86 16.13
CA ASP A 152 -11.58 36.42 15.38
C ASP A 152 -10.20 35.89 15.81
N ILE A 153 -10.14 34.78 16.56
CA ILE A 153 -8.86 34.16 17.00
C ILE A 153 -7.89 33.92 15.84
N SER A 154 -8.37 33.38 14.72
CA SER A 154 -7.49 33.11 13.55
C SER A 154 -6.83 34.36 13.01
N ARG A 155 -7.52 35.51 13.00
CA ARG A 155 -6.93 36.79 12.58
C ARG A 155 -5.91 37.33 13.57
N GLN A 156 -6.13 37.09 14.87
CA GLN A 156 -5.16 37.49 15.87
C GLN A 156 -3.86 36.65 15.74
N LEU A 157 -3.99 35.33 15.54
CA LEU A 157 -2.84 34.46 15.24
C LEU A 157 -2.13 34.90 13.95
N GLU A 158 -2.87 35.35 12.95
CA GLU A 158 -2.28 35.90 11.72
C GLU A 158 -1.47 37.17 12.01
N ARG A 159 -1.97 38.12 12.80
CA ARG A 159 -1.23 39.35 13.16
C ARG A 159 0.06 39.04 13.90
N ILE A 160 0.01 38.14 14.87
CA ILE A 160 1.19 37.69 15.61
C ILE A 160 2.21 37.05 14.68
N ARG A 161 1.75 36.12 13.82
CA ARG A 161 2.59 35.48 12.80
C ARG A 161 3.26 36.50 11.90
N ASN A 162 2.52 37.46 11.39
CA ASN A 162 3.01 38.47 10.46
C ASN A 162 4.03 39.40 11.12
N ARG A 163 3.80 39.84 12.37
CA ARG A 163 4.75 40.61 13.16
C ARG A 163 6.08 39.86 13.34
N GLU A 164 6.03 38.61 13.74
CA GLU A 164 7.22 37.81 13.97
C GLU A 164 7.93 37.47 12.65
N LEU A 165 7.18 37.21 11.57
CA LEU A 165 7.73 36.98 10.25
C LEU A 165 8.53 38.20 9.75
N LEU A 166 8.00 39.41 9.96
CA LEU A 166 8.72 40.65 9.65
C LEU A 166 10.02 40.78 10.44
N ARG A 167 10.00 40.46 11.76
CA ARG A 167 11.21 40.47 12.60
C ARG A 167 12.27 39.49 12.11
N ILE A 168 11.84 38.25 11.73
CA ILE A 168 12.75 37.20 11.21
C ILE A 168 13.32 37.65 9.85
N ALA A 169 12.49 38.20 8.97
CA ALA A 169 12.92 38.70 7.68
C ALA A 169 13.88 39.91 7.79
N TYR A 170 13.68 40.80 8.76
CA TYR A 170 14.58 41.87 9.07
C TYR A 170 15.97 41.35 9.51
N GLY A 171 15.99 40.38 10.44
CA GLY A 171 17.21 39.70 10.88
C GLY A 171 17.96 39.03 9.73
N ASP A 172 17.24 38.43 8.79
CA ASP A 172 17.77 37.77 7.62
C ASP A 172 18.33 38.81 6.56
N LEU A 173 17.47 39.76 6.14
CA LEU A 173 17.75 40.63 5.00
C LEU A 173 18.66 41.83 5.34
N VAL A 174 18.47 42.38 6.54
CA VAL A 174 19.17 43.64 6.96
C VAL A 174 20.39 43.30 7.81
N ILE A 175 20.19 42.50 8.85
CA ILE A 175 21.27 42.16 9.81
C ILE A 175 22.18 41.07 9.26
N ASN A 176 21.74 40.31 8.25
CA ASN A 176 22.47 39.15 7.71
C ASN A 176 22.79 38.10 8.80
N GLN A 177 21.84 37.79 9.66
CA GLN A 177 22.00 36.71 10.63
C GLN A 177 22.25 35.38 9.93
N SER A 178 22.97 34.46 10.59
CA SER A 178 23.28 33.16 10.00
C SER A 178 22.02 32.33 9.74
N ALA A 179 22.04 31.50 8.69
CA ALA A 179 20.87 30.75 8.23
C ALA A 179 20.32 29.79 9.28
N ASP A 180 21.15 29.30 10.21
CA ASP A 180 20.70 28.47 11.33
C ASP A 180 19.91 29.26 12.38
N VAL A 181 20.27 30.51 12.65
CA VAL A 181 19.52 31.42 13.54
C VAL A 181 18.15 31.71 12.93
N ILE A 182 18.09 32.02 11.66
CA ILE A 182 16.83 32.27 10.94
C ILE A 182 15.93 31.04 10.94
N ALA A 183 16.49 29.87 10.62
CA ALA A 183 15.76 28.61 10.62
C ALA A 183 15.25 28.23 12.03
N ASN A 184 16.03 28.50 13.07
CA ASN A 184 15.62 28.29 14.45
C ASN A 184 14.46 29.23 14.83
N GLN A 185 14.54 30.53 14.50
CA GLN A 185 13.47 31.51 14.78
C GLN A 185 12.17 31.18 14.03
N ALA A 186 12.25 30.75 12.77
CA ALA A 186 11.10 30.28 12.00
C ALA A 186 10.47 29.04 12.65
N SER A 187 11.29 28.13 13.16
CA SER A 187 10.81 26.93 13.84
C SER A 187 10.13 27.25 15.18
N ILE A 188 10.70 28.17 15.95
CA ILE A 188 10.12 28.65 17.23
C ILE A 188 8.76 29.32 17.01
N LEU A 189 8.63 30.16 15.99
CA LEU A 189 7.38 30.83 15.63
C LEU A 189 6.27 29.80 15.29
N CYS A 190 6.58 28.86 14.40
CA CYS A 190 5.62 27.80 14.02
C CYS A 190 5.21 26.93 15.21
N GLU A 191 6.16 26.58 16.06
CA GLU A 191 5.91 25.82 17.29
C GLU A 191 5.00 26.59 18.26
N ALA A 192 5.27 27.88 18.50
CA ALA A 192 4.52 28.71 19.41
C ALA A 192 3.06 28.89 18.95
N LEU A 193 2.85 29.10 17.65
CA LEU A 193 1.50 29.18 17.04
C LEU A 193 0.75 27.86 17.16
N LEU A 194 1.40 26.74 16.86
CA LEU A 194 0.76 25.42 16.96
C LEU A 194 0.45 25.03 18.39
N GLN A 195 1.36 25.31 19.33
CA GLN A 195 1.14 25.05 20.76
C GLN A 195 -0.06 25.84 21.28
N SER A 196 -0.14 27.14 20.95
CA SER A 196 -1.27 27.99 21.35
C SER A 196 -2.60 27.53 20.74
N ALA A 197 -2.60 27.12 19.48
CA ALA A 197 -3.79 26.58 18.82
C ALA A 197 -4.27 25.25 19.46
N VAL A 198 -3.33 24.36 19.81
CA VAL A 198 -3.64 23.09 20.51
C VAL A 198 -4.19 23.36 21.92
N GLU A 199 -3.66 24.34 22.64
CA GLU A 199 -4.15 24.74 23.95
C GLU A 199 -5.58 25.30 23.88
N LEU A 200 -5.86 26.17 22.91
CA LEU A 200 -7.21 26.69 22.64
C LEU A 200 -8.19 25.55 22.30
N ALA A 201 -7.79 24.62 21.47
CA ALA A 201 -8.60 23.47 21.08
C ALA A 201 -8.90 22.57 22.29
N SER A 202 -7.89 22.36 23.16
CA SER A 202 -8.06 21.62 24.41
C SER A 202 -9.08 22.29 25.34
N HIS A 203 -8.98 23.60 25.53
CA HIS A 203 -9.95 24.38 26.31
C HIS A 203 -11.37 24.32 25.70
N LYS A 204 -11.50 24.37 24.37
CA LYS A 204 -12.79 24.20 23.68
C LYS A 204 -13.37 22.80 23.92
N ALA A 205 -12.56 21.75 23.86
CA ALA A 205 -13.00 20.38 24.11
C ALA A 205 -13.49 20.20 25.55
N ILE A 206 -12.75 20.71 26.55
CA ILE A 206 -13.11 20.68 27.97
C ILE A 206 -14.47 21.36 28.20
N ARG A 207 -14.68 22.56 27.64
CA ARG A 207 -15.96 23.29 27.76
C ARG A 207 -17.10 22.52 27.10
N LYS A 208 -16.89 21.96 25.92
CA LYS A 208 -17.93 21.22 25.17
C LYS A 208 -18.40 19.98 25.91
N HIS A 209 -17.52 19.31 26.60
CA HIS A 209 -17.82 18.08 27.35
C HIS A 209 -18.17 18.35 28.84
N GLN A 210 -18.30 19.63 29.27
CA GLN A 210 -18.68 20.09 30.62
C GLN A 210 -17.78 19.47 31.73
N LEU A 211 -16.50 19.37 31.46
CA LEU A 211 -15.53 18.77 32.37
C LEU A 211 -14.99 19.80 33.35
N ASP A 212 -14.73 19.38 34.60
CA ASP A 212 -14.11 20.24 35.60
C ASP A 212 -12.65 20.56 35.23
N LEU A 213 -12.12 21.70 35.72
CA LEU A 213 -10.71 22.09 35.49
C LEU A 213 -9.68 21.04 35.95
N LYS A 214 -10.04 20.16 36.89
CA LYS A 214 -9.22 19.02 37.28
C LYS A 214 -9.15 17.94 36.19
N SER A 215 -10.20 17.81 35.38
CA SER A 215 -10.22 16.89 34.23
C SER A 215 -9.36 17.39 33.08
N ALA A 216 -8.98 18.68 33.04
CA ALA A 216 -8.03 19.20 32.06
C ALA A 216 -6.60 18.62 32.26
N GLU A 217 -6.23 18.33 33.51
CA GLU A 217 -4.98 17.62 33.82
C GLU A 217 -5.03 16.14 33.46
N GLU A 218 -6.20 15.61 33.09
CA GLU A 218 -6.42 14.20 32.70
C GLU A 218 -6.39 13.99 31.19
N LEU A 219 -6.29 15.07 30.38
CA LEU A 219 -6.07 15.01 28.94
C LEU A 219 -4.61 14.65 28.63
N PHE A 220 -4.29 13.36 28.66
CA PHE A 220 -2.95 12.90 28.34
C PHE A 220 -2.79 12.68 26.84
N PHE A 221 -2.27 13.68 26.19
CA PHE A 221 -1.83 13.61 24.80
C PHE A 221 -0.58 14.45 24.58
N SER A 222 0.17 14.14 23.53
CA SER A 222 1.35 14.91 23.14
C SER A 222 1.40 15.04 21.63
N VAL A 223 1.65 16.25 21.14
CA VAL A 223 1.94 16.52 19.73
C VAL A 223 3.44 16.43 19.53
N ILE A 224 3.85 15.54 18.65
CA ILE A 224 5.25 15.27 18.31
C ILE A 224 5.57 15.91 16.97
N ALA A 225 6.57 16.76 16.92
CA ALA A 225 7.12 17.31 15.69
C ALA A 225 8.18 16.38 15.09
N LEU A 226 8.29 16.40 13.78
CA LEU A 226 9.26 15.67 12.96
C LEU A 226 10.06 16.62 12.05
N GLY A 227 11.07 16.09 11.39
CA GLY A 227 11.84 16.76 10.33
C GLY A 227 12.40 18.11 10.73
N GLY A 228 12.20 19.11 9.87
CA GLY A 228 12.76 20.47 10.04
C GLY A 228 12.23 21.21 11.26
N LEU A 229 10.95 21.07 11.62
CA LEU A 229 10.36 21.68 12.81
C LEU A 229 11.03 21.14 14.07
N ALA A 230 11.16 19.83 14.18
CA ALA A 230 11.73 19.17 15.33
C ALA A 230 13.24 19.47 15.46
N GLY A 231 13.95 19.57 14.34
CA GLY A 231 15.39 19.88 14.28
C GLY A 231 15.73 21.37 14.35
N HIS A 232 14.76 22.28 14.49
CA HIS A 232 14.94 23.74 14.42
C HIS A 232 15.58 24.21 13.11
N GLN A 233 15.13 23.65 11.97
CA GLN A 233 15.74 23.83 10.66
C GLN A 233 14.74 24.25 9.57
N LEU A 234 13.59 24.84 9.96
CA LEU A 234 12.58 25.27 8.99
C LEU A 234 13.12 26.37 8.06
N SER A 235 12.65 26.32 6.82
CA SER A 235 12.74 27.43 5.88
C SER A 235 11.41 28.18 5.84
N TYR A 236 11.34 29.32 5.19
CA TYR A 236 10.08 30.09 5.06
C TYR A 236 9.00 29.23 4.40
N GLY A 237 7.79 29.24 4.98
CA GLY A 237 6.64 28.52 4.45
C GLY A 237 6.77 26.99 4.35
N ALA A 238 7.72 26.41 5.06
CA ALA A 238 7.92 24.95 5.06
C ALA A 238 6.72 24.21 5.68
N THR A 239 6.39 23.04 5.14
CA THR A 239 5.37 22.14 5.68
C THR A 239 5.81 21.55 7.02
N LEU A 240 4.93 21.56 8.00
CA LEU A 240 5.16 21.08 9.36
C LEU A 240 4.69 19.65 9.50
N LYS A 241 5.61 18.70 9.65
CA LYS A 241 5.26 17.31 9.91
C LYS A 241 5.04 17.09 11.41
N VAL A 242 3.82 16.68 11.78
CA VAL A 242 3.47 16.41 13.17
C VAL A 242 2.53 15.21 13.28
N PHE A 243 2.51 14.58 14.44
CA PHE A 243 1.49 13.60 14.82
C PHE A 243 1.14 13.72 16.29
N LEU A 244 -0.03 13.21 16.68
CA LEU A 244 -0.52 13.23 18.05
C LEU A 244 -0.54 11.80 18.61
N ILE A 245 0.05 11.63 19.79
CA ILE A 245 -0.11 10.41 20.59
C ILE A 245 -0.93 10.71 21.83
N TYR A 246 -1.77 9.76 22.24
CA TYR A 246 -2.58 9.91 23.43
C TYR A 246 -2.57 8.65 24.31
N GLN A 247 -2.87 8.83 25.59
CA GLN A 247 -3.08 7.75 26.55
C GLN A 247 -4.21 8.16 27.49
N PRO A 248 -5.44 7.68 27.30
CA PRO A 248 -6.55 8.07 28.16
C PRO A 248 -6.37 7.46 29.56
N ASN A 249 -6.64 8.25 30.59
CA ASN A 249 -6.69 7.77 31.97
C ASN A 249 -8.06 7.21 32.36
N ASP A 250 -9.12 7.61 31.64
CA ASP A 250 -10.48 7.16 31.86
C ASP A 250 -11.12 6.71 30.54
N SER A 251 -12.04 5.76 30.62
CA SER A 251 -12.82 5.24 29.48
C SER A 251 -13.75 6.25 28.82
N GLN A 252 -13.92 7.43 29.38
CA GLN A 252 -14.70 8.54 28.80
C GLN A 252 -13.95 9.26 27.67
N TRP A 253 -12.63 9.12 27.55
CA TRP A 253 -11.80 9.77 26.56
C TRP A 253 -11.52 8.81 25.39
N ASP A 254 -12.31 8.94 24.32
CA ASP A 254 -12.13 8.16 23.11
C ASP A 254 -11.18 8.85 22.10
N GLU A 255 -10.76 8.13 21.08
CA GLU A 255 -9.91 8.62 19.99
C GLU A 255 -10.50 9.84 19.29
N GLN A 256 -11.83 9.91 19.18
CA GLN A 256 -12.53 10.99 18.49
C GLN A 256 -12.33 12.35 19.17
N ILE A 257 -12.18 12.39 20.48
CA ILE A 257 -11.93 13.63 21.22
C ILE A 257 -10.55 14.19 20.89
N TYR A 258 -9.51 13.35 20.87
CA TYR A 258 -8.16 13.76 20.52
C TYR A 258 -8.04 14.16 19.04
N THR A 259 -8.71 13.45 18.16
CA THR A 259 -8.82 13.81 16.74
C THR A 259 -9.52 15.17 16.55
N ASN A 260 -10.58 15.44 17.31
CA ASN A 260 -11.27 16.72 17.28
C ASN A 260 -10.38 17.86 17.81
N ILE A 261 -9.57 17.64 18.86
CA ILE A 261 -8.62 18.64 19.35
C ILE A 261 -7.61 19.01 18.25
N LEU A 262 -7.06 18.03 17.55
CA LEU A 262 -6.12 18.28 16.46
C LEU A 262 -6.78 19.04 15.30
N ASN A 263 -7.97 18.64 14.89
CA ASN A 263 -8.74 19.32 13.84
C ASN A 263 -9.17 20.74 14.23
N ASP A 264 -9.59 20.95 15.46
CA ASP A 264 -9.92 22.30 15.97
C ASP A 264 -8.68 23.20 16.03
N ALA A 265 -7.50 22.66 16.41
CA ALA A 265 -6.25 23.40 16.39
C ALA A 265 -5.87 23.84 14.96
N ILE A 266 -5.99 22.93 13.97
CA ILE A 266 -5.79 23.26 12.56
C ILE A 266 -6.84 24.29 12.09
N GLY A 267 -8.07 24.19 12.56
CA GLY A 267 -9.13 25.16 12.29
C GLY A 267 -8.80 26.57 12.79
N PHE A 268 -8.21 26.71 13.97
CA PHE A 268 -7.75 28.02 14.48
C PHE A 268 -6.59 28.59 13.67
N LEU A 269 -5.79 27.75 13.04
CA LEU A 269 -4.70 28.13 12.15
C LEU A 269 -5.12 28.27 10.69
N THR A 270 -6.43 28.31 10.43
CA THR A 270 -7.01 28.54 9.11
C THR A 270 -7.92 29.77 9.17
N LEU A 271 -7.70 30.72 8.27
CA LEU A 271 -8.48 31.93 8.16
C LEU A 271 -9.91 31.64 7.62
N PRO A 272 -10.89 32.51 7.85
CA PRO A 272 -12.25 32.35 7.34
C PRO A 272 -12.35 32.23 5.81
N ASN A 273 -11.37 32.77 5.07
CA ASN A 273 -11.25 32.66 3.61
C ASN A 273 -10.60 31.35 3.14
N GLY A 274 -10.25 30.42 4.06
CA GLY A 274 -9.61 29.15 3.77
C GLY A 274 -8.08 29.18 3.67
N VAL A 275 -7.45 30.35 3.84
CA VAL A 275 -5.98 30.47 3.83
C VAL A 275 -5.41 29.88 5.12
N LYS A 276 -4.47 28.96 4.99
CA LYS A 276 -3.77 28.33 6.12
C LYS A 276 -2.61 29.22 6.59
N LEU A 277 -2.55 29.49 7.88
CA LEU A 277 -1.42 30.17 8.50
C LEU A 277 -0.16 29.29 8.54
N LEU A 278 -0.35 28.01 8.76
CA LEU A 278 0.69 26.98 8.77
C LEU A 278 0.25 25.83 7.88
N ASP A 279 1.14 25.29 7.06
CA ASP A 279 0.89 24.06 6.30
C ASP A 279 1.30 22.86 7.17
N ILE A 280 0.32 22.04 7.55
CA ILE A 280 0.49 20.94 8.51
C ILE A 280 0.29 19.61 7.80
N ASP A 281 1.29 18.75 7.85
CA ASP A 281 1.32 17.39 7.32
C ASP A 281 1.12 16.38 8.46
N LEU A 282 0.04 15.60 8.37
CA LEU A 282 -0.33 14.53 9.29
C LEU A 282 -0.08 13.12 8.69
N SER A 283 0.62 13.02 7.58
CA SER A 283 0.80 11.78 6.83
C SER A 283 1.71 10.74 7.51
N PHE A 284 2.37 11.09 8.62
CA PHE A 284 3.22 10.15 9.34
C PHE A 284 2.40 9.02 9.97
N GLN A 285 2.39 7.85 9.32
CA GLN A 285 1.58 6.71 9.74
C GLN A 285 2.13 6.03 11.00
N LEU A 286 1.25 5.84 11.99
CA LEU A 286 1.50 5.11 13.24
C LEU A 286 0.53 3.95 13.47
N SER A 287 -0.37 3.69 12.53
CA SER A 287 -1.27 2.53 12.54
C SER A 287 -1.64 2.15 11.10
N ALA A 288 -2.02 0.89 10.89
CA ALA A 288 -2.45 0.39 9.58
C ALA A 288 -3.82 0.94 9.12
N GLN A 289 -4.63 1.46 10.06
CA GLN A 289 -6.03 1.84 9.82
C GLN A 289 -6.28 3.35 9.98
N ASN A 290 -5.35 4.14 10.48
CA ASN A 290 -5.62 5.50 10.93
C ASN A 290 -4.87 6.55 10.08
N VAL A 291 -5.65 7.34 9.34
CA VAL A 291 -5.19 8.49 8.53
C VAL A 291 -5.33 9.81 9.31
N SER A 292 -5.83 9.77 10.55
CA SER A 292 -6.20 10.96 11.34
C SER A 292 -5.03 11.72 11.97
N GLY A 293 -3.80 11.23 11.86
CA GLY A 293 -2.64 11.81 12.56
C GLY A 293 -2.66 11.64 14.09
N CYS A 294 -3.61 10.84 14.64
CA CYS A 294 -3.87 10.65 16.05
C CYS A 294 -3.80 9.16 16.39
N THR A 295 -2.98 8.72 17.37
CA THR A 295 -2.83 7.28 17.66
C THR A 295 -2.58 7.05 19.15
N HIS A 296 -3.17 5.97 19.69
CA HIS A 296 -2.88 5.55 21.05
C HIS A 296 -1.41 5.13 21.21
N ILE A 297 -0.73 5.56 22.28
CA ILE A 297 0.72 5.36 22.45
C ILE A 297 1.17 3.90 22.29
N ASN A 298 0.42 2.94 22.86
CA ASN A 298 0.78 1.52 22.77
C ASN A 298 0.63 0.96 21.36
N ASP A 299 -0.35 1.46 20.60
CA ASP A 299 -0.57 1.04 19.22
C ASP A 299 0.48 1.65 18.28
N ALA A 300 0.88 2.90 18.52
CA ALA A 300 2.00 3.54 17.82
C ALA A 300 3.31 2.78 18.04
N ILE A 301 3.62 2.41 19.28
CA ILE A 301 4.82 1.62 19.62
C ILE A 301 4.77 0.26 18.94
N ARG A 302 3.63 -0.45 19.06
CA ARG A 302 3.45 -1.77 18.43
C ARG A 302 3.59 -1.70 16.91
N PHE A 303 2.97 -0.70 16.27
CA PHE A 303 3.06 -0.52 14.83
C PHE A 303 4.51 -0.29 14.37
N LEU A 304 5.26 0.60 15.04
CA LEU A 304 6.65 0.87 14.69
C LEU A 304 7.56 -0.35 14.92
N ASP A 305 7.34 -1.11 15.98
CA ASP A 305 8.13 -2.31 16.28
C ASP A 305 7.96 -3.40 15.22
N PHE A 306 6.74 -3.65 14.74
CA PHE A 306 6.43 -4.75 13.83
C PHE A 306 6.40 -4.35 12.36
N SER A 307 5.88 -3.16 12.03
CA SER A 307 5.63 -2.70 10.65
C SER A 307 6.47 -1.49 10.25
N GLY A 308 7.14 -0.83 11.21
CA GLY A 308 7.87 0.42 10.98
C GLY A 308 8.95 0.31 9.91
N ARG A 309 9.00 1.30 9.03
CA ARG A 309 9.94 1.40 7.91
C ARG A 309 11.23 2.14 8.33
N THR A 310 12.30 1.96 7.55
CA THR A 310 13.59 2.61 7.83
C THR A 310 13.52 4.13 7.74
N TRP A 311 12.74 4.70 6.80
CA TRP A 311 12.54 6.14 6.71
C TRP A 311 11.84 6.71 7.95
N GLN A 312 10.91 5.97 8.58
CA GLN A 312 10.28 6.40 9.83
C GLN A 312 11.28 6.47 10.99
N ARG A 313 12.27 5.56 11.02
CA ARG A 313 13.37 5.64 11.98
C ARG A 313 14.19 6.91 11.77
N GLN A 314 14.46 7.28 10.52
CA GLN A 314 15.22 8.46 10.18
C GLN A 314 14.46 9.74 10.56
N GLU A 315 13.18 9.85 10.25
CA GLU A 315 12.34 10.99 10.66
C GLU A 315 12.29 11.15 12.19
N LEU A 316 12.23 10.03 12.94
CA LEU A 316 12.18 10.05 14.41
C LEU A 316 13.52 10.45 15.08
N ILE A 317 14.65 10.54 14.38
CA ILE A 317 15.93 11.04 14.92
C ILE A 317 15.75 12.44 15.51
N ASN A 318 15.07 13.30 14.75
CA ASN A 318 14.82 14.69 15.16
C ASN A 318 13.58 14.85 16.04
N ALA A 319 12.75 13.82 16.21
CA ALA A 319 11.45 13.92 16.86
C ALA A 319 11.53 14.57 18.26
N ARG A 320 10.58 15.47 18.56
CA ARG A 320 10.42 16.05 19.88
C ARG A 320 8.97 16.45 20.17
N PRO A 321 8.51 16.37 21.43
CA PRO A 321 7.22 16.87 21.82
C PRO A 321 7.20 18.41 21.78
N ILE A 322 6.16 18.99 21.22
CA ILE A 322 6.02 20.45 21.06
C ILE A 322 4.77 21.02 21.74
N ALA A 323 3.72 20.21 21.91
CA ALA A 323 2.49 20.64 22.56
C ALA A 323 1.85 19.51 23.36
N GLY A 324 0.95 19.83 24.28
CA GLY A 324 0.32 18.87 25.19
C GLY A 324 1.26 18.40 26.30
N ASP A 325 1.11 17.15 26.77
CA ASP A 325 1.92 16.60 27.85
C ASP A 325 3.32 16.20 27.37
N GLN A 326 4.28 17.01 27.74
CA GLN A 326 5.69 16.81 27.39
C GLN A 326 6.24 15.47 27.95
N ARG A 327 5.76 15.01 29.12
CA ARG A 327 6.20 13.75 29.74
C ARG A 327 5.76 12.54 28.95
N LEU A 328 4.53 12.56 28.45
CA LEU A 328 4.02 11.51 27.58
C LEU A 328 4.85 11.40 26.29
N GLY A 329 5.12 12.53 25.65
CA GLY A 329 5.94 12.60 24.44
C GLY A 329 7.37 12.10 24.69
N HIS A 330 8.02 12.54 25.78
CA HIS A 330 9.35 12.06 26.11
C HIS A 330 9.39 10.56 26.43
N ARG A 331 8.37 10.02 27.11
CA ARG A 331 8.26 8.58 27.40
C ARG A 331 8.14 7.76 26.11
N PHE A 332 7.36 8.22 25.15
CA PHE A 332 7.28 7.60 23.84
C PHE A 332 8.64 7.58 23.14
N LEU A 333 9.29 8.73 23.02
CA LEU A 333 10.58 8.84 22.34
C LEU A 333 11.68 8.04 23.03
N GLN A 334 11.69 7.99 24.37
CA GLN A 334 12.63 7.17 25.14
C GLN A 334 12.42 5.67 24.88
N HIS A 335 11.16 5.24 24.71
CA HIS A 335 10.87 3.86 24.32
C HIS A 335 11.38 3.58 22.91
N MET A 336 11.14 4.50 21.96
CA MET A 336 11.55 4.37 20.58
C MET A 336 13.06 4.50 20.33
N GLU A 337 13.82 5.01 21.30
CA GLU A 337 15.28 5.19 21.16
C GLU A 337 16.01 3.90 20.78
N LYS A 338 15.62 2.76 21.39
CA LYS A 338 16.18 1.44 21.07
C LYS A 338 15.77 0.94 19.69
N TRP A 339 14.61 1.34 19.23
CA TRP A 339 14.12 1.01 17.91
C TRP A 339 14.79 1.88 16.84
N ILE A 340 15.01 3.16 17.10
CA ILE A 340 15.71 4.10 16.21
C ILE A 340 17.19 3.68 16.06
N TYR A 341 17.92 3.54 17.18
CA TYR A 341 19.37 3.29 17.19
C TYR A 341 19.65 1.83 17.52
N ARG A 342 19.55 0.97 16.49
CA ARG A 342 19.84 -0.46 16.61
C ARG A 342 21.34 -0.74 16.59
N ARG A 343 21.78 -1.70 17.39
CA ARG A 343 23.19 -2.10 17.44
C ARG A 343 23.66 -2.76 16.13
N TYR A 344 22.74 -3.47 15.45
CA TYR A 344 22.99 -4.11 14.16
C TYR A 344 21.84 -3.79 13.20
N LEU A 345 22.19 -3.31 12.00
CA LEU A 345 21.26 -3.19 10.90
C LEU A 345 21.10 -4.55 10.23
N ASN A 346 19.89 -4.96 9.99
CA ASN A 346 19.63 -6.15 9.18
C ASN A 346 19.68 -5.79 7.67
N ARG A 347 19.68 -6.81 6.80
CA ARG A 347 19.68 -6.59 5.35
C ARG A 347 18.53 -5.71 4.88
N ALA A 348 17.33 -5.88 5.45
CA ALA A 348 16.15 -5.06 5.12
C ALA A 348 16.34 -3.57 5.45
N ASP A 349 17.02 -3.25 6.55
CA ASP A 349 17.34 -1.85 6.90
C ASP A 349 18.30 -1.23 5.86
N ILE A 350 19.34 -1.97 5.45
CA ILE A 350 20.33 -1.53 4.45
C ILE A 350 19.67 -1.31 3.09
N THR A 351 18.87 -2.27 2.64
CA THR A 351 18.14 -2.16 1.36
C THR A 351 17.17 -0.98 1.36
N GLY A 352 16.44 -0.76 2.48
CA GLY A 352 15.57 0.39 2.62
C GLY A 352 16.30 1.74 2.58
N ILE A 353 17.51 1.82 3.13
CA ILE A 353 18.36 3.04 3.08
C ILE A 353 18.85 3.28 1.64
N LYS A 354 19.31 2.23 0.95
CA LYS A 354 19.74 2.34 -0.45
C LYS A 354 18.60 2.81 -1.36
N ALA A 355 17.38 2.29 -1.20
CA ALA A 355 16.20 2.73 -1.93
C ALA A 355 15.88 4.21 -1.68
N GLN A 356 15.98 4.64 -0.43
CA GLN A 356 15.75 6.05 -0.06
C GLN A 356 16.81 6.99 -0.65
N LYS A 357 18.10 6.58 -0.71
CA LYS A 357 19.16 7.32 -1.41
C LYS A 357 18.80 7.53 -2.89
N ARG A 358 18.40 6.45 -3.58
CA ARG A 358 18.03 6.53 -5.01
C ARG A 358 16.83 7.44 -5.26
N ARG A 359 15.86 7.47 -4.34
CA ARG A 359 14.73 8.41 -4.42
C ARG A 359 15.17 9.85 -4.42
N LEU A 360 16.19 10.22 -3.63
CA LEU A 360 16.72 11.60 -3.57
C LEU A 360 17.24 12.07 -4.94
N HIS A 361 17.87 11.20 -5.72
CA HIS A 361 18.46 11.54 -7.02
C HIS A 361 17.45 11.57 -8.19
N ARG A 362 16.23 11.05 -8.02
CA ARG A 362 15.19 11.05 -9.08
C ARG A 362 14.59 12.42 -9.38
N TRP A 363 14.74 13.38 -8.48
CA TRP A 363 14.18 14.73 -8.61
C TRP A 363 15.16 15.70 -9.25
N GLU A 364 16.28 15.25 -9.81
CA GLU A 364 17.25 16.07 -10.48
C GLU A 364 16.74 16.48 -11.86
N ASP A 365 16.28 17.74 -11.99
CA ASP A 365 16.04 18.36 -13.29
C ASP A 365 17.39 18.85 -13.81
N ALA A 366 17.91 18.24 -14.86
CA ALA A 366 19.25 18.50 -15.40
C ALA A 366 19.47 19.96 -15.87
N ASP A 367 18.39 20.72 -16.08
CA ASP A 367 18.43 22.08 -16.60
C ASP A 367 18.29 23.16 -15.50
N GLN A 368 18.02 22.80 -14.23
CA GLN A 368 17.82 23.76 -13.15
C GLN A 368 18.72 23.47 -11.94
N LEU A 369 19.36 24.51 -11.41
CA LEU A 369 20.20 24.39 -10.21
C LEU A 369 19.34 24.43 -8.95
N ASP A 370 19.00 23.26 -8.41
CA ASP A 370 18.22 23.08 -7.19
C ASP A 370 19.14 22.93 -5.97
N VAL A 371 19.06 23.86 -5.02
CA VAL A 371 19.94 23.86 -3.83
C VAL A 371 19.48 22.87 -2.75
N VAL A 372 18.26 22.35 -2.87
CA VAL A 372 17.67 21.44 -1.89
C VAL A 372 17.78 20.00 -2.36
N HIS A 373 17.38 19.71 -3.61
CA HIS A 373 17.23 18.35 -4.13
C HIS A 373 18.41 17.87 -4.99
N ALA A 374 19.25 18.79 -5.51
CA ALA A 374 20.43 18.39 -6.28
C ALA A 374 21.40 17.54 -5.46
N SER A 375 22.20 16.71 -6.16
CA SER A 375 23.29 15.95 -5.55
C SER A 375 24.25 16.90 -4.81
N GLY A 376 24.59 16.56 -3.56
CA GLY A 376 25.34 17.45 -2.65
C GLY A 376 24.49 18.53 -1.98
N GLY A 377 23.17 18.61 -2.25
CA GLY A 377 22.26 19.59 -1.70
C GLY A 377 21.81 19.33 -0.26
N ILE A 378 20.93 20.21 0.24
CA ILE A 378 20.48 20.20 1.64
C ILE A 378 19.87 18.87 2.04
N HIS A 379 19.05 18.25 1.16
CA HIS A 379 18.38 16.96 1.44
C HIS A 379 19.38 15.82 1.55
N GLU A 380 20.38 15.76 0.67
CA GLU A 380 21.38 14.69 0.71
C GLU A 380 22.30 14.84 1.92
N ILE A 381 22.72 16.07 2.27
CA ILE A 381 23.48 16.33 3.51
C ILE A 381 22.69 15.85 4.72
N ASN A 382 21.41 16.21 4.83
CA ASN A 382 20.53 15.75 5.93
C ASN A 382 20.44 14.22 5.97
N PHE A 383 20.22 13.60 4.82
CA PHE A 383 20.08 12.17 4.70
C PHE A 383 21.32 11.42 5.18
N VAL A 384 22.51 11.79 4.68
CA VAL A 384 23.76 11.11 5.03
C VAL A 384 24.13 11.33 6.49
N VAL A 385 23.96 12.54 7.03
CA VAL A 385 24.18 12.82 8.44
C VAL A 385 23.28 11.97 9.33
N GLN A 386 22.00 11.91 9.04
CA GLN A 386 21.04 11.07 9.79
C GLN A 386 21.33 9.58 9.60
N PHE A 387 21.75 9.16 8.42
CA PHE A 387 22.20 7.79 8.20
C PHE A 387 23.40 7.42 9.09
N LEU A 388 24.42 8.28 9.18
CA LEU A 388 25.55 8.07 10.08
C LEU A 388 25.11 8.01 11.56
N GLN A 389 24.11 8.81 11.97
CA GLN A 389 23.51 8.73 13.30
C GLN A 389 22.79 7.38 13.50
N LEU A 390 22.07 6.86 12.51
CA LEU A 390 21.35 5.57 12.61
C LEU A 390 22.30 4.40 12.80
N ILE A 391 23.38 4.33 12.01
CA ILE A 391 24.30 3.18 12.05
C ILE A 391 25.24 3.20 13.27
N ASN A 392 25.60 4.39 13.74
CA ASN A 392 26.58 4.55 14.82
C ASN A 392 25.95 4.91 16.16
N GLY A 393 24.70 5.35 16.19
CA GLY A 393 24.05 5.89 17.39
C GLY A 393 23.91 4.89 18.53
N ALA A 394 23.85 3.59 18.25
CA ALA A 394 23.85 2.57 19.29
C ALA A 394 25.15 2.54 20.10
N ASN A 395 26.29 2.72 19.42
CA ASN A 395 27.64 2.67 20.02
C ASN A 395 28.08 4.04 20.57
N PHE A 396 27.61 5.14 19.98
CA PHE A 396 27.96 6.52 20.35
C PHE A 396 26.70 7.31 20.76
N PRO A 397 26.24 7.22 22.00
CA PRO A 397 25.06 7.98 22.46
C PRO A 397 25.18 9.50 22.27
N SER A 398 26.40 10.04 22.23
CA SER A 398 26.65 11.47 22.03
C SER A 398 26.21 12.01 20.69
N ILE A 399 26.09 11.14 19.65
CA ILE A 399 25.64 11.56 18.34
C ILE A 399 24.09 11.54 18.19
N ARG A 400 23.34 11.09 19.21
CA ARG A 400 21.88 11.10 19.25
C ARG A 400 21.34 12.50 19.52
N VAL A 401 21.72 13.46 18.67
CA VAL A 401 21.34 14.87 18.77
C VAL A 401 20.41 15.24 17.65
N ARG A 402 19.60 16.28 17.87
CA ARG A 402 18.70 16.83 16.85
C ARG A 402 19.40 17.92 16.04
N GLY A 403 18.98 18.06 14.82
CA GLY A 403 19.51 19.09 13.90
C GLY A 403 20.85 18.72 13.26
N THR A 404 20.95 19.01 11.96
CA THR A 404 22.07 18.58 11.10
C THR A 404 23.40 19.16 11.54
N LEU A 405 23.46 20.44 11.85
CA LEU A 405 24.71 21.10 12.30
C LEU A 405 25.24 20.52 13.62
N SER A 406 24.35 20.28 14.57
CA SER A 406 24.69 19.64 15.84
C SER A 406 25.17 18.20 15.62
N ALA A 407 24.53 17.48 14.70
CA ALA A 407 24.90 16.11 14.34
C ALA A 407 26.27 16.05 13.66
N ILE A 408 26.56 16.92 12.69
CA ILE A 408 27.89 17.05 12.04
C ILE A 408 28.98 17.27 13.10
N TYR A 409 28.75 18.19 14.02
CA TYR A 409 29.70 18.49 15.10
C TYR A 409 29.94 17.25 16.01
N GLN A 410 28.88 16.56 16.43
CA GLN A 410 29.01 15.39 17.29
C GLN A 410 29.61 14.18 16.57
N LEU A 411 29.30 13.99 15.29
CA LEU A 411 29.91 12.95 14.44
C LEU A 411 31.43 13.17 14.30
N HIS A 412 31.87 14.45 14.11
CA HIS A 412 33.28 14.78 14.13
C HIS A 412 33.91 14.46 15.49
N LYS A 413 33.29 14.88 16.58
CA LYS A 413 33.80 14.56 17.93
C LYS A 413 33.90 13.06 18.24
N ALA A 414 33.02 12.27 17.65
CA ALA A 414 33.06 10.81 17.76
C ALA A 414 34.10 10.16 16.82
N GLY A 415 34.80 10.95 15.99
CA GLY A 415 35.78 10.45 15.03
C GLY A 415 35.17 9.78 13.78
N LEU A 416 33.90 9.98 13.54
CA LEU A 416 33.16 9.45 12.39
C LEU A 416 33.21 10.38 11.16
N LEU A 417 33.58 11.64 11.36
CA LEU A 417 33.90 12.63 10.34
C LEU A 417 35.27 13.25 10.65
N SER A 418 36.09 13.46 9.63
CA SER A 418 37.31 14.22 9.76
C SER A 418 37.00 15.72 10.01
N GLN A 419 37.99 16.49 10.46
CA GLN A 419 37.84 17.93 10.65
C GLN A 419 37.50 18.65 9.33
N GLU A 420 38.12 18.24 8.24
CA GLU A 420 37.90 18.81 6.90
C GLU A 420 36.47 18.53 6.40
N GLU A 421 36.02 17.27 6.44
CA GLU A 421 34.65 16.89 6.07
C GLU A 421 33.60 17.64 6.90
N SER A 422 33.80 17.73 8.21
CA SER A 422 32.90 18.45 9.12
C SER A 422 32.79 19.93 8.76
N ASN A 423 33.92 20.60 8.45
CA ASN A 423 33.92 21.99 8.08
C ASN A 423 33.23 22.22 6.73
N VAL A 424 33.57 21.42 5.70
CA VAL A 424 32.97 21.54 4.36
C VAL A 424 31.47 21.31 4.40
N LEU A 425 31.00 20.23 5.03
CA LEU A 425 29.56 19.94 5.11
C LEU A 425 28.80 21.00 5.89
N ARG A 426 29.36 21.52 6.98
CA ARG A 426 28.76 22.61 7.76
C ARG A 426 28.63 23.88 6.93
N ASP A 427 29.72 24.32 6.27
CA ASP A 427 29.76 25.56 5.51
C ASP A 427 28.88 25.46 4.24
N ALA A 428 28.86 24.31 3.58
CA ALA A 428 27.96 24.05 2.46
C ALA A 428 26.50 24.09 2.92
N TYR A 429 26.15 23.42 4.02
CA TYR A 429 24.79 23.40 4.55
C TYR A 429 24.29 24.82 4.88
N LEU A 430 25.08 25.62 5.56
CA LEU A 430 24.74 27.00 5.94
C LEU A 430 24.53 27.89 4.72
N GLU A 431 25.43 27.86 3.74
CA GLU A 431 25.30 28.66 2.54
C GLU A 431 24.15 28.23 1.63
N LEU A 432 23.97 26.93 1.41
CA LEU A 432 22.82 26.41 0.65
C LEU A 432 21.49 26.79 1.33
N LYS A 433 21.43 26.72 2.67
CA LYS A 433 20.27 27.20 3.43
C LYS A 433 20.05 28.71 3.26
N ARG A 434 21.11 29.50 3.29
CA ARG A 434 21.04 30.95 3.07
C ARG A 434 20.51 31.28 1.67
N ILE A 435 21.03 30.61 0.65
CA ILE A 435 20.54 30.75 -0.73
C ILE A 435 19.06 30.34 -0.80
N HIS A 436 18.67 29.23 -0.21
CA HIS A 436 17.29 28.74 -0.19
C HIS A 436 16.34 29.74 0.48
N HIS A 437 16.71 30.31 1.63
CA HIS A 437 15.92 31.36 2.29
C HIS A 437 15.72 32.57 1.39
N ARG A 438 16.79 33.04 0.70
CA ARG A 438 16.70 34.16 -0.24
C ARG A 438 15.80 33.86 -1.44
N ILE A 439 15.89 32.67 -2.01
CA ILE A 439 14.99 32.22 -3.10
C ILE A 439 13.55 32.34 -2.65
N GLN A 440 13.20 31.78 -1.46
CA GLN A 440 11.85 31.81 -0.93
C GLN A 440 11.32 33.21 -0.63
N ILE A 441 12.17 34.11 -0.15
CA ILE A 441 11.76 35.49 0.13
C ILE A 441 11.56 36.29 -1.17
N LEU A 442 12.45 36.15 -2.15
CA LEU A 442 12.44 36.96 -3.37
C LEU A 442 11.45 36.53 -4.43
N HIS A 443 11.11 35.21 -4.47
CA HIS A 443 10.38 34.66 -5.60
C HIS A 443 9.05 34.01 -5.16
N ASP A 444 9.11 32.88 -4.43
CA ASP A 444 7.89 32.26 -3.94
C ASP A 444 8.21 31.22 -2.88
N VAL A 445 7.28 31.07 -1.94
CA VAL A 445 7.33 30.01 -0.93
C VAL A 445 7.13 28.66 -1.62
N GLY A 446 8.09 27.74 -1.42
CA GLY A 446 8.10 26.41 -2.05
C GLY A 446 9.08 26.24 -3.21
N THR A 447 9.67 27.31 -3.73
CA THR A 447 10.71 27.28 -4.77
C THR A 447 12.06 26.88 -4.17
N THR A 448 12.73 25.90 -4.77
CA THR A 448 14.06 25.40 -4.33
C THR A 448 15.16 25.64 -5.36
N THR A 449 14.78 26.04 -6.58
CA THR A 449 15.68 26.23 -7.72
C THR A 449 16.12 27.68 -7.86
N ILE A 450 17.36 27.89 -8.30
CA ILE A 450 17.84 29.22 -8.71
C ILE A 450 17.05 29.64 -9.95
N PRO A 451 16.48 30.86 -9.99
CA PRO A 451 15.70 31.35 -11.12
C PRO A 451 16.43 31.27 -12.46
N SER A 452 15.70 31.02 -13.55
CA SER A 452 16.29 30.93 -14.91
C SER A 452 16.51 32.26 -15.58
N THR A 453 15.82 33.35 -15.15
CA THR A 453 15.95 34.68 -15.78
C THR A 453 17.12 35.47 -15.22
N GLN A 454 17.89 36.10 -16.09
CA GLN A 454 19.07 36.91 -15.71
C GLN A 454 18.71 38.02 -14.70
N GLN A 455 17.55 38.64 -14.81
CA GLN A 455 17.08 39.68 -13.88
C GLN A 455 16.84 39.10 -12.48
N ALA A 456 16.19 37.96 -12.37
CA ALA A 456 15.94 37.32 -11.08
C ALA A 456 17.22 36.77 -10.45
N GLN A 457 18.13 36.21 -11.26
CA GLN A 457 19.47 35.80 -10.80
C GLN A 457 20.27 36.96 -10.26
N SER A 458 20.22 38.12 -10.95
CA SER A 458 20.90 39.34 -10.49
C SER A 458 20.34 39.82 -9.16
N ALA A 459 19.00 39.83 -9.01
CA ALA A 459 18.34 40.21 -7.74
C ALA A 459 18.72 39.26 -6.61
N LEU A 460 18.77 37.94 -6.87
CA LEU A 460 19.21 36.95 -5.90
C LEU A 460 20.65 37.14 -5.49
N ALA A 461 21.57 37.36 -6.47
CA ALA A 461 22.99 37.57 -6.21
C ALA A 461 23.23 38.86 -5.38
N GLN A 462 22.54 39.95 -5.70
CA GLN A 462 22.62 41.21 -4.93
C GLN A 462 22.11 41.02 -3.49
N SER A 463 21.00 40.32 -3.30
CA SER A 463 20.43 40.02 -1.96
C SER A 463 21.34 39.16 -1.09
N LEU A 464 22.21 38.37 -1.71
CA LEU A 464 23.22 37.55 -1.05
C LEU A 464 24.54 38.30 -0.81
N GLY A 465 24.65 39.58 -1.29
CA GLY A 465 25.83 40.43 -1.11
C GLY A 465 26.91 40.30 -2.18
N TYR A 466 26.64 39.60 -3.30
CA TYR A 466 27.56 39.58 -4.43
C TYR A 466 27.57 40.95 -5.14
N THR A 467 28.75 41.50 -5.37
CA THR A 467 28.95 42.82 -6.02
C THR A 467 29.89 42.70 -7.21
N GLY A 468 29.69 43.54 -8.22
CA GLY A 468 30.58 43.61 -9.39
C GLY A 468 29.90 43.19 -10.71
N PRO A 469 30.65 43.20 -11.85
CA PRO A 469 30.06 42.99 -13.17
C PRO A 469 29.67 41.52 -13.47
N GLU A 470 30.18 40.53 -12.73
CA GLU A 470 29.94 39.07 -12.95
C GLU A 470 29.25 38.39 -11.75
N THR A 471 28.45 39.14 -11.01
CA THR A 471 27.78 38.63 -9.78
C THR A 471 27.01 37.36 -9.98
N VAL A 472 26.27 37.22 -11.08
CA VAL A 472 25.47 36.05 -11.41
C VAL A 472 26.35 34.82 -11.68
N ASN A 473 27.39 34.97 -12.49
CA ASN A 473 28.30 33.86 -12.79
C ASN A 473 29.04 33.40 -11.54
N THR A 474 29.41 34.31 -10.67
CA THR A 474 30.08 34.02 -9.40
C THR A 474 29.13 33.23 -8.48
N LEU A 475 27.89 33.67 -8.33
CA LEU A 475 26.88 32.93 -7.53
C LEU A 475 26.68 31.51 -8.05
N ILE A 476 26.48 31.35 -9.37
CA ILE A 476 26.24 30.02 -9.98
C ILE A 476 27.46 29.11 -9.79
N ASN A 477 28.67 29.65 -10.07
CA ASN A 477 29.91 28.88 -9.94
C ASN A 477 30.17 28.46 -8.49
N ASP A 478 30.01 29.35 -7.52
CA ASP A 478 30.19 29.09 -6.12
C ASP A 478 29.19 28.04 -5.61
N THR A 479 27.91 28.16 -6.02
CA THR A 479 26.87 27.21 -5.64
C THR A 479 27.15 25.82 -6.24
N THR A 480 27.48 25.75 -7.53
CA THR A 480 27.82 24.51 -8.23
C THR A 480 29.04 23.84 -7.60
N HIS A 481 30.08 24.61 -7.30
CA HIS A 481 31.29 24.10 -6.65
C HIS A 481 30.97 23.50 -5.26
N ARG A 482 30.16 24.19 -4.46
CA ARG A 482 29.73 23.68 -3.12
C ARG A 482 28.97 22.39 -3.23
N LEU A 483 28.01 22.29 -4.16
CA LEU A 483 27.26 21.06 -4.41
C LEU A 483 28.21 19.92 -4.78
N GLN A 484 29.11 20.11 -5.72
CA GLN A 484 30.08 19.11 -6.18
C GLN A 484 31.00 18.60 -5.04
N VAL A 485 31.55 19.52 -4.25
CA VAL A 485 32.45 19.15 -3.14
C VAL A 485 31.66 18.40 -2.04
N SER A 486 30.46 18.84 -1.73
CA SER A 486 29.57 18.13 -0.79
C SER A 486 29.25 16.74 -1.29
N GLN A 487 28.85 16.60 -2.56
CA GLN A 487 28.52 15.31 -3.19
C GLN A 487 29.69 14.33 -3.07
N GLN A 488 30.91 14.73 -3.41
CA GLN A 488 32.10 13.88 -3.31
C GLN A 488 32.33 13.33 -1.88
N ILE A 489 32.10 14.16 -0.87
CA ILE A 489 32.23 13.74 0.52
C ILE A 489 31.10 12.77 0.90
N LEU A 490 29.86 13.09 0.52
CA LEU A 490 28.68 12.28 0.85
C LEU A 490 28.73 10.89 0.18
N GLU A 491 29.15 10.82 -1.09
CA GLU A 491 29.35 9.55 -1.81
C GLU A 491 30.41 8.71 -1.11
N ARG A 492 31.57 9.26 -0.77
CA ARG A 492 32.61 8.55 -0.04
C ARG A 492 32.15 8.02 1.31
N LEU A 493 31.40 8.80 2.08
CA LEU A 493 30.86 8.38 3.39
C LEU A 493 29.85 7.23 3.26
N LEU A 494 29.08 7.21 2.18
CA LEU A 494 28.16 6.13 1.89
C LEU A 494 28.88 4.87 1.37
N GLU A 495 29.86 5.01 0.46
CA GLU A 495 30.67 3.90 -0.06
C GLU A 495 31.41 3.17 1.07
N LEU A 496 32.02 3.91 2.00
CA LEU A 496 32.68 3.32 3.18
C LEU A 496 31.72 2.52 4.10
N SER A 497 30.42 2.76 3.95
CA SER A 497 29.39 2.12 4.77
C SER A 497 28.71 0.93 4.09
N PHE A 498 28.86 0.77 2.76
CA PHE A 498 28.23 -0.29 1.97
C PHE A 498 29.28 -1.00 1.10
N ASP A 499 29.59 -2.24 1.43
CA ASP A 499 30.63 -3.05 0.79
C ASP A 499 30.33 -3.52 -0.64
N ASP A 500 29.13 -3.24 -1.22
CA ASP A 500 28.79 -3.73 -2.57
C ASP A 500 27.69 -2.87 -3.21
N ASP A 501 28.06 -2.06 -4.19
CA ASP A 501 27.12 -1.30 -5.02
C ASP A 501 26.72 -2.12 -6.25
N GLN A 502 25.85 -3.11 -6.07
CA GLN A 502 25.09 -3.66 -7.19
C GLN A 502 23.89 -2.74 -7.41
N ASP A 503 23.75 -2.22 -8.63
CA ASP A 503 22.54 -1.52 -9.08
C ASP A 503 21.34 -2.42 -8.80
N THR A 504 20.45 -1.97 -7.91
CA THR A 504 19.20 -2.68 -7.67
C THR A 504 18.21 -2.37 -8.78
N GLU A 505 17.51 -3.41 -9.20
CA GLU A 505 16.51 -3.31 -10.24
C GLU A 505 15.33 -2.40 -9.81
N PRO A 506 14.71 -1.64 -10.73
CA PRO A 506 13.61 -0.71 -10.40
C PRO A 506 12.42 -1.35 -9.67
N GLU A 507 12.21 -2.64 -9.92
CA GLU A 507 11.16 -3.46 -9.27
C GLU A 507 11.39 -3.58 -7.75
N VAL A 508 12.65 -3.61 -7.31
CA VAL A 508 13.02 -3.63 -5.89
C VAL A 508 12.65 -2.31 -5.23
N ASP A 509 12.96 -1.21 -5.91
CA ASP A 509 12.65 0.14 -5.43
C ASP A 509 11.15 0.38 -5.33
N LEU A 510 10.36 -0.13 -6.27
CA LEU A 510 8.91 -0.06 -6.26
C LEU A 510 8.30 -0.62 -4.96
N ILE A 511 8.86 -1.71 -4.43
CA ILE A 511 8.38 -2.34 -3.19
C ILE A 511 8.86 -1.59 -1.94
N LEU A 512 10.04 -0.99 -2.00
CA LEU A 512 10.69 -0.38 -0.85
C LEU A 512 10.37 1.11 -0.70
N ASP A 513 10.07 1.81 -1.78
CA ASP A 513 9.66 3.21 -1.75
C ASP A 513 8.32 3.34 -0.98
N PRO A 514 8.23 4.21 0.02
CA PRO A 514 6.99 4.45 0.74
C PRO A 514 5.92 5.16 -0.09
N GLU A 515 6.35 5.98 -1.06
CA GLU A 515 5.49 6.82 -1.90
C GLU A 515 6.06 6.90 -3.32
N PRO A 516 5.97 5.82 -4.12
CA PRO A 516 6.42 5.86 -5.50
C PRO A 516 5.60 6.86 -6.31
N SER A 517 6.25 7.58 -7.25
CA SER A 517 5.53 8.48 -8.15
C SER A 517 4.66 7.69 -9.14
N GLU A 518 3.58 8.31 -9.65
CA GLU A 518 2.73 7.70 -10.68
C GLU A 518 3.54 7.31 -11.92
N GLU A 519 4.52 8.13 -12.30
CA GLU A 519 5.43 7.86 -13.43
C GLU A 519 6.25 6.59 -13.21
N MET A 520 6.77 6.39 -12.00
CA MET A 520 7.50 5.16 -11.65
C MET A 520 6.60 3.92 -11.64
N LEU A 521 5.36 4.05 -11.13
CA LEU A 521 4.38 2.98 -11.17
C LEU A 521 4.11 2.55 -12.61
N ASP A 522 3.84 3.53 -13.48
CA ASP A 522 3.56 3.28 -14.89
C ASP A 522 4.78 2.72 -15.63
N GLU A 523 5.99 3.26 -15.41
CA GLU A 523 7.21 2.81 -16.05
C GLU A 523 7.52 1.34 -15.70
N VAL A 524 7.53 0.99 -14.42
CA VAL A 524 7.89 -0.36 -13.98
C VAL A 524 6.80 -1.36 -14.32
N LEU A 525 5.53 -1.07 -14.02
CA LEU A 525 4.45 -2.03 -14.19
C LEU A 525 4.05 -2.20 -15.67
N SER A 526 4.10 -1.14 -16.49
CA SER A 526 3.86 -1.27 -17.94
C SER A 526 4.91 -2.12 -18.64
N LYS A 527 6.18 -2.07 -18.21
CA LYS A 527 7.25 -2.95 -18.68
C LYS A 527 6.91 -4.44 -18.49
N HIS A 528 6.13 -4.75 -17.45
CA HIS A 528 5.68 -6.10 -17.12
C HIS A 528 4.24 -6.41 -17.58
N ASN A 529 3.71 -5.67 -18.55
CA ASN A 529 2.41 -5.87 -19.20
C ASN A 529 1.19 -5.72 -18.27
N PHE A 530 1.28 -4.96 -17.17
CA PHE A 530 0.13 -4.61 -16.36
C PHE A 530 -0.67 -3.48 -17.01
N ASN A 531 -2.02 -3.58 -16.99
CA ASN A 531 -2.92 -2.59 -17.56
C ASN A 531 -3.41 -1.57 -16.53
N ASP A 532 -3.47 -1.94 -15.24
CA ASP A 532 -3.88 -1.09 -14.12
C ASP A 532 -2.75 -1.01 -13.09
N ALA A 533 -1.88 -0.01 -13.26
CA ALA A 533 -0.71 0.17 -12.40
C ALA A 533 -1.09 0.42 -10.92
N ASN A 534 -2.15 1.18 -10.68
CA ASN A 534 -2.57 1.53 -9.31
C ASN A 534 -3.12 0.31 -8.55
N SER A 535 -4.04 -0.44 -9.16
CA SER A 535 -4.57 -1.66 -8.55
C SER A 535 -3.48 -2.72 -8.37
N SER A 536 -2.59 -2.87 -9.34
CA SER A 536 -1.47 -3.81 -9.27
C SER A 536 -0.48 -3.45 -8.17
N TYR A 537 -0.19 -2.15 -7.98
CA TYR A 537 0.62 -1.69 -6.87
C TYR A 537 -0.04 -1.99 -5.51
N GLN A 538 -1.35 -1.82 -5.37
CA GLN A 538 -2.06 -2.18 -4.14
C GLN A 538 -1.92 -3.68 -3.82
N TYR A 539 -2.09 -4.55 -4.80
CA TYR A 539 -1.86 -6.00 -4.60
C TYR A 539 -0.42 -6.32 -4.21
N LEU A 540 0.58 -5.64 -4.78
CA LEU A 540 1.98 -5.77 -4.38
C LEU A 540 2.20 -5.33 -2.93
N MET A 541 1.55 -4.24 -2.49
CA MET A 541 1.63 -3.77 -1.10
C MET A 541 0.91 -4.72 -0.12
N ASP A 542 -0.18 -5.35 -0.53
CA ASP A 542 -0.84 -6.41 0.23
C ASP A 542 0.10 -7.62 0.40
N LEU A 543 0.82 -8.00 -0.64
CA LEU A 543 1.86 -9.04 -0.57
C LEU A 543 3.05 -8.66 0.32
N ALA A 544 3.38 -7.36 0.40
CA ALA A 544 4.45 -6.83 1.23
C ALA A 544 4.08 -6.74 2.72
N THR A 545 2.80 -6.97 3.08
CA THR A 545 2.27 -6.74 4.43
C THR A 545 1.81 -8.05 5.06
N GLU A 546 2.26 -8.34 6.30
CA GLU A 546 1.79 -9.47 7.09
C GLU A 546 0.46 -9.14 7.80
N ARG A 547 -0.51 -10.05 7.71
CA ARG A 547 -1.78 -9.90 8.43
C ARG A 547 -1.71 -10.39 9.87
N ILE A 548 -0.77 -11.27 10.18
CA ILE A 548 -0.58 -11.85 11.51
C ILE A 548 0.25 -10.87 12.37
N PRO A 549 -0.30 -10.34 13.48
CA PRO A 549 0.30 -9.22 14.21
C PRO A 549 1.70 -9.48 14.79
N PHE A 550 2.09 -10.75 15.01
CA PHE A 550 3.41 -11.09 15.55
C PHE A 550 4.46 -11.41 14.48
N LEU A 551 4.08 -11.41 13.20
CA LEU A 551 5.02 -11.60 12.10
C LEU A 551 5.54 -10.25 11.59
N SER A 552 6.82 -10.23 11.21
CA SER A 552 7.48 -9.00 10.79
C SER A 552 7.14 -8.61 9.36
N THR A 553 6.30 -7.60 9.18
CA THR A 553 6.03 -6.98 7.86
C THR A 553 7.32 -6.47 7.20
N ARG A 554 8.31 -6.01 7.97
CA ARG A 554 9.60 -5.60 7.42
C ARG A 554 10.33 -6.76 6.73
N ARG A 555 10.37 -7.94 7.37
CA ARG A 555 10.95 -9.14 6.78
C ARG A 555 10.20 -9.57 5.52
N CYS A 556 8.87 -9.55 5.58
CA CYS A 556 8.00 -9.86 4.45
C CYS A 556 8.31 -8.95 3.25
N ARG A 557 8.34 -7.62 3.47
CA ARG A 557 8.65 -6.63 2.43
C ARG A 557 10.05 -6.78 1.86
N HIS A 558 11.04 -7.06 2.70
CA HIS A 558 12.42 -7.27 2.24
C HIS A 558 12.52 -8.46 1.28
N PHE A 559 11.99 -9.62 1.67
CA PHE A 559 12.06 -10.81 0.80
C PHE A 559 11.21 -10.65 -0.46
N LEU A 560 10.04 -9.99 -0.36
CA LEU A 560 9.25 -9.66 -1.55
C LEU A 560 10.05 -8.76 -2.50
N ALA A 561 10.71 -7.74 -2.00
CA ALA A 561 11.54 -6.86 -2.82
C ALA A 561 12.68 -7.63 -3.51
N MET A 562 13.33 -8.55 -2.82
CA MET A 562 14.41 -9.36 -3.41
C MET A 562 13.95 -10.29 -4.54
N ILE A 563 12.70 -10.77 -4.46
CA ILE A 563 12.12 -11.61 -5.52
C ILE A 563 11.33 -10.83 -6.56
N ALA A 564 11.05 -9.54 -6.35
CA ALA A 564 10.17 -8.72 -7.19
C ALA A 564 10.53 -8.74 -8.68
N PRO A 565 11.79 -8.60 -9.10
CA PRO A 565 12.13 -8.65 -10.53
C PRO A 565 11.73 -9.98 -11.17
N ARG A 566 12.05 -11.10 -10.52
CA ARG A 566 11.69 -12.44 -11.00
C ARG A 566 10.20 -12.72 -10.92
N LEU A 567 9.54 -12.21 -9.88
CA LEU A 567 8.10 -12.36 -9.67
C LEU A 567 7.34 -11.64 -10.77
N LEU A 568 7.64 -10.35 -11.01
CA LEU A 568 6.99 -9.54 -12.03
C LEU A 568 7.28 -10.05 -13.44
N GLU A 569 8.49 -10.50 -13.72
CA GLU A 569 8.86 -11.16 -14.97
C GLU A 569 8.03 -12.45 -15.18
N ALA A 570 7.91 -13.31 -14.17
CA ALA A 570 7.11 -14.52 -14.25
C ALA A 570 5.62 -14.22 -14.48
N ILE A 571 5.08 -13.18 -13.84
CA ILE A 571 3.70 -12.73 -14.00
C ILE A 571 3.48 -12.15 -15.39
N SER A 572 4.41 -11.37 -15.92
CA SER A 572 4.33 -10.75 -17.25
C SER A 572 4.18 -11.76 -18.39
N GLN A 573 4.65 -12.99 -18.19
CA GLN A 573 4.55 -14.11 -19.13
C GLN A 573 3.20 -14.85 -19.06
N THR A 574 2.31 -14.46 -18.15
CA THR A 574 0.97 -15.05 -18.02
C THR A 574 -0.04 -14.39 -18.97
N PRO A 575 -1.13 -15.08 -19.34
CA PRO A 575 -2.15 -14.51 -20.22
C PRO A 575 -2.84 -13.25 -19.70
N ASP A 576 -2.93 -13.09 -18.39
CA ASP A 576 -3.54 -11.94 -17.70
C ASP A 576 -2.73 -11.62 -16.45
N PRO A 577 -1.76 -10.70 -16.54
CA PRO A 577 -0.90 -10.33 -15.42
C PRO A 577 -1.67 -9.72 -14.23
N ASP A 578 -2.64 -8.84 -14.49
CA ASP A 578 -3.42 -8.16 -13.45
C ASP A 578 -4.23 -9.19 -12.63
N MET A 579 -4.94 -10.10 -13.30
CA MET A 579 -5.68 -11.17 -12.63
C MET A 579 -4.76 -12.15 -11.90
N THR A 580 -3.61 -12.48 -12.48
CA THR A 580 -2.62 -13.37 -11.85
C THR A 580 -2.11 -12.79 -10.54
N LEU A 581 -1.78 -11.49 -10.51
CA LEU A 581 -1.32 -10.80 -9.30
C LEU A 581 -2.42 -10.72 -8.23
N ALA A 582 -3.66 -10.43 -8.62
CA ALA A 582 -4.81 -10.41 -7.72
C ALA A 582 -5.05 -11.78 -7.06
N ASN A 583 -4.99 -12.85 -7.86
CA ASN A 583 -5.11 -14.23 -7.37
C ASN A 583 -3.98 -14.59 -6.41
N LEU A 584 -2.76 -14.21 -6.76
CA LEU A 584 -1.56 -14.44 -5.95
C LEU A 584 -1.65 -13.73 -4.60
N SER A 585 -2.14 -12.47 -4.58
CA SER A 585 -2.44 -11.73 -3.35
C SER A 585 -3.46 -12.47 -2.49
N THR A 586 -4.57 -12.92 -3.08
CA THR A 586 -5.65 -13.61 -2.37
C THR A 586 -5.18 -14.92 -1.72
N VAL A 587 -4.42 -15.75 -2.46
CA VAL A 587 -3.89 -17.01 -1.94
C VAL A 587 -2.87 -16.77 -0.84
N SER A 588 -1.93 -15.85 -1.08
CA SER A 588 -0.87 -15.55 -0.11
C SER A 588 -1.42 -14.98 1.21
N ASP A 589 -2.52 -14.24 1.14
CA ASP A 589 -3.24 -13.73 2.32
C ASP A 589 -3.84 -14.84 3.19
N SER A 590 -4.27 -15.95 2.57
CA SER A 590 -4.84 -17.08 3.29
C SER A 590 -3.79 -17.95 3.99
N LEU A 591 -2.55 -17.94 3.49
CA LEU A 591 -1.48 -18.81 4.00
C LEU A 591 -0.95 -18.38 5.37
N GLY A 592 -0.87 -17.07 5.64
CA GLY A 592 -0.18 -16.52 6.81
C GLY A 592 1.33 -16.78 6.77
N GLY A 593 2.13 -15.82 7.24
CA GLY A 593 3.60 -15.97 7.20
C GLY A 593 4.18 -15.78 5.80
N LYS A 594 3.70 -14.80 5.04
CA LYS A 594 4.15 -14.46 3.68
C LYS A 594 5.69 -14.30 3.58
N GLY A 595 6.31 -13.70 4.60
CA GLY A 595 7.76 -13.52 4.63
C GLY A 595 8.56 -14.82 4.53
N VAL A 596 8.05 -15.92 5.07
CA VAL A 596 8.66 -17.26 4.95
C VAL A 596 8.50 -17.82 3.54
N LEU A 597 7.34 -17.56 2.94
CA LEU A 597 7.05 -17.97 1.56
C LEU A 597 7.97 -17.25 0.56
N TRP A 598 8.16 -15.94 0.73
CA TRP A 598 9.05 -15.16 -0.13
C TRP A 598 10.53 -15.56 0.04
N GLU A 599 10.97 -15.86 1.26
CA GLU A 599 12.31 -16.39 1.52
C GLU A 599 12.53 -17.74 0.84
N LEU A 600 11.52 -18.62 0.85
CA LEU A 600 11.56 -19.89 0.12
C LEU A 600 11.69 -19.66 -1.39
N PHE A 601 10.97 -18.70 -1.95
CA PHE A 601 11.00 -18.37 -3.38
C PHE A 601 12.32 -17.71 -3.81
N GLU A 602 12.98 -16.98 -2.92
CA GLU A 602 14.35 -16.48 -3.16
C GLU A 602 15.34 -17.62 -3.35
N VAL A 603 15.25 -18.64 -2.48
CA VAL A 603 16.14 -19.81 -2.53
C VAL A 603 15.76 -20.77 -3.67
N ASN A 604 14.47 -20.88 -4.02
CA ASN A 604 13.97 -21.82 -5.02
C ASN A 604 13.09 -21.14 -6.09
N PRO A 605 13.69 -20.56 -7.14
CA PRO A 605 12.96 -19.90 -8.23
C PRO A 605 11.99 -20.81 -8.99
N ALA A 606 12.23 -22.13 -9.02
CA ALA A 606 11.31 -23.07 -9.69
C ALA A 606 9.95 -23.12 -8.97
N THR A 607 9.95 -23.03 -7.65
CA THR A 607 8.72 -22.98 -6.84
C THR A 607 7.95 -21.69 -7.06
N LEU A 608 8.66 -20.54 -7.19
CA LEU A 608 8.04 -19.26 -7.56
C LEU A 608 7.29 -19.38 -8.90
N ASN A 609 7.97 -19.90 -9.93
CA ASN A 609 7.38 -20.04 -11.27
C ASN A 609 6.16 -20.98 -11.26
N LEU A 610 6.22 -22.07 -10.49
CA LEU A 610 5.06 -22.95 -10.32
C LEU A 610 3.89 -22.23 -9.65
N TYR A 611 4.16 -21.48 -8.60
CA TYR A 611 3.14 -20.74 -7.86
C TYR A 611 2.44 -19.68 -8.74
N VAL A 612 3.21 -18.93 -9.53
CA VAL A 612 2.67 -17.98 -10.51
C VAL A 612 1.83 -18.70 -11.58
N LYS A 613 2.33 -19.80 -12.16
CA LYS A 613 1.56 -20.59 -13.13
C LYS A 613 0.26 -21.12 -12.57
N LEU A 614 0.26 -21.55 -11.33
CA LEU A 614 -0.96 -22.03 -10.65
C LEU A 614 -1.97 -20.89 -10.47
N CYS A 615 -1.52 -19.72 -10.05
CA CYS A 615 -2.37 -18.54 -9.89
C CYS A 615 -2.91 -17.99 -11.22
N SER A 616 -2.22 -18.20 -12.33
CA SER A 616 -2.65 -17.75 -13.65
C SER A 616 -3.62 -18.70 -14.35
N ASN A 617 -3.48 -20.03 -14.12
CA ASN A 617 -4.15 -21.04 -14.96
C ASN A 617 -5.41 -21.65 -14.35
N SER A 618 -5.59 -21.62 -13.03
CA SER A 618 -6.66 -22.41 -12.40
C SER A 618 -7.33 -21.71 -11.21
N PRO A 619 -8.44 -20.99 -11.44
CA PRO A 619 -9.28 -20.47 -10.34
C PRO A 619 -9.74 -21.56 -9.37
N TYR A 620 -9.98 -22.78 -9.86
CA TYR A 620 -10.38 -23.91 -9.03
C TYR A 620 -9.29 -24.32 -8.03
N LEU A 621 -8.03 -24.47 -8.50
CA LEU A 621 -6.92 -24.83 -7.60
C LEU A 621 -6.58 -23.71 -6.62
N ILE A 622 -6.75 -22.44 -7.03
CA ILE A 622 -6.65 -21.27 -6.16
C ILE A 622 -7.68 -21.36 -5.03
N THR A 623 -8.93 -21.68 -5.36
CA THR A 623 -9.99 -21.85 -4.36
C THR A 623 -9.66 -22.96 -3.35
N ILE A 624 -9.05 -24.07 -3.81
CA ILE A 624 -8.58 -25.15 -2.91
C ILE A 624 -7.51 -24.63 -1.95
N LEU A 625 -6.48 -23.96 -2.45
CA LEU A 625 -5.38 -23.41 -1.63
C LEU A 625 -5.87 -22.36 -0.63
N THR A 626 -6.80 -21.50 -1.05
CA THR A 626 -7.40 -20.50 -0.15
C THR A 626 -8.23 -21.16 0.96
N SER A 627 -8.92 -22.27 0.65
CA SER A 627 -9.73 -23.01 1.63
C SER A 627 -8.91 -23.90 2.57
N TYR A 628 -7.76 -24.37 2.11
CA TYR A 628 -6.86 -25.28 2.83
C TYR A 628 -5.40 -24.81 2.72
N PRO A 629 -5.00 -23.73 3.42
CA PRO A 629 -3.67 -23.12 3.29
C PRO A 629 -2.50 -24.09 3.54
N GLY A 630 -2.67 -25.07 4.44
CA GLY A 630 -1.64 -26.07 4.72
C GLY A 630 -1.30 -26.99 3.54
N MET A 631 -2.12 -27.02 2.49
CA MET A 631 -1.84 -27.83 1.29
C MET A 631 -0.71 -27.25 0.43
N ILE A 632 -0.17 -26.08 0.75
CA ILE A 632 1.01 -25.55 0.05
C ILE A 632 2.24 -26.46 0.23
N ASP A 633 2.33 -27.14 1.36
CA ASP A 633 3.41 -28.08 1.63
C ASP A 633 3.34 -29.28 0.66
N GLU A 634 2.14 -29.71 0.29
CA GLU A 634 1.94 -30.74 -0.72
C GLU A 634 2.36 -30.30 -2.14
N LEU A 635 2.30 -28.97 -2.43
CA LEU A 635 2.84 -28.44 -3.68
C LEU A 635 4.36 -28.63 -3.78
N LEU A 636 5.05 -28.43 -2.67
CA LEU A 636 6.50 -28.64 -2.59
C LEU A 636 6.85 -30.12 -2.77
N ASP A 637 6.08 -30.99 -2.14
CA ASP A 637 6.23 -32.43 -2.29
C ASP A 637 5.83 -32.93 -3.69
N CYS A 638 4.86 -32.29 -4.36
CA CYS A 638 4.46 -32.60 -5.73
C CYS A 638 5.55 -32.34 -6.77
N LEU A 639 6.50 -31.44 -6.50
CA LEU A 639 7.68 -31.24 -7.33
C LEU A 639 8.64 -32.43 -7.24
N ILE A 640 8.64 -33.11 -6.12
CA ILE A 640 9.54 -34.24 -5.80
C ILE A 640 8.92 -35.58 -6.24
N LEU A 641 7.59 -35.70 -6.25
CA LEU A 641 6.90 -36.94 -6.59
C LEU A 641 6.88 -37.20 -8.11
N ASP A 642 7.52 -38.28 -8.54
CA ASP A 642 7.69 -38.61 -9.95
C ASP A 642 6.44 -39.13 -10.66
N HIS A 643 5.39 -39.59 -9.96
CA HIS A 643 4.24 -40.25 -10.57
C HIS A 643 2.91 -39.89 -9.91
N LEU A 644 1.79 -39.96 -10.70
CA LEU A 644 0.43 -39.92 -10.18
C LEU A 644 0.19 -41.06 -9.22
N PRO A 645 -0.65 -40.85 -8.15
CA PRO A 645 -0.96 -41.93 -7.20
C PRO A 645 -1.79 -43.02 -7.85
N THR A 646 -1.42 -44.28 -7.59
CA THR A 646 -2.21 -45.42 -8.03
C THR A 646 -3.48 -45.56 -7.17
N LYS A 647 -4.54 -46.21 -7.69
CA LYS A 647 -5.78 -46.48 -6.94
C LYS A 647 -5.49 -47.21 -5.62
N LYS A 648 -4.51 -48.11 -5.58
CA LYS A 648 -4.08 -48.84 -4.37
C LYS A 648 -3.47 -47.89 -3.34
N SER A 649 -2.66 -46.93 -3.80
CA SER A 649 -2.08 -45.89 -2.94
C SER A 649 -3.17 -44.94 -2.39
N LEU A 650 -4.09 -44.48 -3.23
CA LEU A 650 -5.23 -43.66 -2.81
C LEU A 650 -6.08 -44.35 -1.74
N ARG A 651 -6.40 -45.63 -1.90
CA ARG A 651 -7.12 -46.42 -0.89
C ARG A 651 -6.37 -46.49 0.44
N ARG A 652 -5.04 -46.64 0.40
CA ARG A 652 -4.24 -46.70 1.63
C ARG A 652 -4.30 -45.36 2.37
N VAL A 653 -4.08 -44.26 1.66
CA VAL A 653 -4.17 -42.91 2.25
C VAL A 653 -5.55 -42.64 2.82
N MET A 654 -6.61 -42.98 2.08
CA MET A 654 -8.01 -42.85 2.56
C MET A 654 -8.23 -43.60 3.86
N ASN A 655 -7.83 -44.90 3.93
CA ASN A 655 -7.95 -45.71 5.13
C ASN A 655 -7.19 -45.16 6.35
N GLU A 656 -6.03 -44.56 6.13
CA GLU A 656 -5.25 -43.88 7.19
C GLU A 656 -5.99 -42.64 7.71
N LEU A 657 -6.51 -41.80 6.79
CA LEU A 657 -7.27 -40.59 7.13
C LEU A 657 -8.58 -40.94 7.88
N VAL A 658 -9.33 -41.94 7.45
CA VAL A 658 -10.58 -42.39 8.10
C VAL A 658 -10.29 -42.86 9.52
N LYS A 659 -9.23 -43.66 9.74
CA LYS A 659 -8.84 -44.09 11.09
C LYS A 659 -8.44 -42.89 11.98
N GLY A 660 -7.74 -41.93 11.44
CA GLY A 660 -7.41 -40.69 12.16
C GLY A 660 -8.66 -39.91 12.56
N ALA A 661 -9.61 -39.72 11.62
CA ALA A 661 -10.87 -39.03 11.85
C ALA A 661 -11.72 -39.67 12.96
N GLN A 662 -11.78 -40.99 13.00
CA GLN A 662 -12.49 -41.73 14.05
C GLN A 662 -11.89 -41.50 15.45
N ILE A 663 -10.57 -41.35 15.54
CA ILE A 663 -9.88 -41.07 16.81
C ILE A 663 -10.13 -39.62 17.24
N GLU A 664 -10.12 -38.67 16.31
CA GLU A 664 -10.27 -37.25 16.58
C GLU A 664 -11.73 -36.77 16.64
N GLY A 665 -12.70 -37.63 16.28
CA GLY A 665 -14.12 -37.27 16.28
C GLY A 665 -14.52 -36.30 15.16
N GLN A 666 -13.80 -36.30 14.04
CA GLN A 666 -14.09 -35.46 12.86
C GLN A 666 -15.22 -36.08 12.02
N GLU A 667 -16.02 -35.27 11.32
CA GLU A 667 -17.00 -35.79 10.36
C GLU A 667 -16.29 -36.42 9.15
N LEU A 668 -16.58 -37.67 8.85
CA LEU A 668 -15.96 -38.43 7.77
C LEU A 668 -16.02 -37.70 6.42
N ILE A 669 -17.13 -37.05 6.13
CA ILE A 669 -17.34 -36.36 4.85
C ILE A 669 -16.40 -35.18 4.67
N ASP A 670 -16.03 -34.48 5.74
CA ASP A 670 -15.07 -33.36 5.68
C ASP A 670 -13.66 -33.89 5.41
N VAL A 671 -13.32 -35.05 5.97
CA VAL A 671 -12.05 -35.73 5.71
C VAL A 671 -11.95 -36.19 4.25
N ILE A 672 -13.04 -36.75 3.71
CA ILE A 672 -13.11 -37.16 2.29
C ILE A 672 -13.03 -35.95 1.36
N LEU A 673 -13.64 -34.83 1.73
CA LEU A 673 -13.57 -33.57 0.96
C LEU A 673 -12.15 -33.02 0.95
N ALA A 674 -11.47 -32.98 2.10
CA ALA A 674 -10.08 -32.59 2.18
C ALA A 674 -9.15 -33.50 1.36
N PHE A 675 -9.35 -34.82 1.45
CA PHE A 675 -8.64 -35.80 0.62
C PHE A 675 -8.85 -35.53 -0.87
N LYS A 676 -10.10 -35.34 -1.31
CA LYS A 676 -10.40 -34.99 -2.71
C LYS A 676 -9.61 -33.75 -3.15
N HIS A 677 -9.65 -32.68 -2.36
CA HIS A 677 -8.99 -31.43 -2.69
C HIS A 677 -7.46 -31.60 -2.78
N ALA A 678 -6.84 -32.31 -1.84
CA ALA A 678 -5.41 -32.60 -1.89
C ALA A 678 -5.01 -33.37 -3.16
N GLN A 679 -5.80 -34.42 -3.50
CA GLN A 679 -5.51 -35.19 -4.71
C GLN A 679 -5.81 -34.42 -6.00
N HIS A 680 -6.86 -33.59 -6.03
CA HIS A 680 -7.14 -32.69 -7.17
C HIS A 680 -6.02 -31.66 -7.35
N LEU A 681 -5.51 -31.06 -6.27
CA LEU A 681 -4.36 -30.17 -6.32
C LEU A 681 -3.14 -30.86 -6.94
N ARG A 682 -2.86 -32.09 -6.49
CA ARG A 682 -1.75 -32.89 -7.02
C ARG A 682 -1.86 -33.19 -8.52
N VAL A 683 -3.03 -33.64 -8.98
CA VAL A 683 -3.29 -33.90 -10.40
C VAL A 683 -3.19 -32.62 -11.21
N GLY A 684 -3.80 -31.52 -10.75
CA GLY A 684 -3.83 -30.24 -11.44
C GLY A 684 -2.45 -29.59 -11.58
N VAL A 685 -1.63 -29.65 -10.52
CA VAL A 685 -0.25 -29.12 -10.57
C VAL A 685 0.59 -29.91 -11.59
N ARG A 686 0.49 -31.23 -11.62
CA ARG A 686 1.22 -32.06 -12.58
C ARG A 686 0.78 -31.83 -14.01
N GLU A 687 -0.50 -31.60 -14.25
CA GLU A 687 -1.08 -31.26 -15.55
C GLU A 687 -0.58 -29.89 -16.03
N ILE A 688 -0.59 -28.85 -15.16
CA ILE A 688 -0.03 -27.52 -15.45
C ILE A 688 1.46 -27.60 -15.79
N LEU A 689 2.19 -28.51 -15.16
CA LEU A 689 3.61 -28.76 -15.46
C LEU A 689 3.85 -29.61 -16.71
N GLY A 690 2.79 -30.13 -17.34
CA GLY A 690 2.90 -31.01 -18.51
C GLY A 690 3.61 -32.34 -18.23
N LYS A 691 3.54 -32.85 -16.98
CA LYS A 691 4.25 -34.06 -16.55
C LYS A 691 3.49 -35.35 -16.91
N ASP A 692 2.18 -35.28 -17.06
CA ASP A 692 1.30 -36.41 -17.31
C ASP A 692 0.49 -36.19 -18.59
N SER A 693 0.06 -37.30 -19.21
CA SER A 693 -0.88 -37.23 -20.30
C SER A 693 -2.29 -36.91 -19.80
N LEU A 694 -3.14 -36.33 -20.65
CA LEU A 694 -4.54 -36.04 -20.31
C LEU A 694 -5.30 -37.33 -19.89
N ALA A 695 -4.99 -38.47 -20.53
CA ALA A 695 -5.58 -39.76 -20.19
C ALA A 695 -5.18 -40.23 -18.77
N ASP A 696 -3.93 -40.03 -18.36
CA ASP A 696 -3.47 -40.38 -17.01
C ASP A 696 -4.10 -39.49 -15.94
N SER A 697 -4.22 -38.18 -16.23
CA SER A 697 -4.92 -37.22 -15.36
C SER A 697 -6.39 -37.62 -15.18
N HIS A 698 -7.12 -37.93 -16.27
CA HIS A 698 -8.51 -38.34 -16.23
C HIS A 698 -8.71 -39.66 -15.44
N LYS A 699 -7.83 -40.61 -15.67
CA LYS A 699 -7.84 -41.88 -14.93
C LYS A 699 -7.62 -41.65 -13.44
N SER A 700 -6.68 -40.78 -13.08
CA SER A 700 -6.42 -40.44 -11.66
C SER A 700 -7.63 -39.75 -11.02
N LEU A 701 -8.29 -38.80 -11.73
CA LEU A 701 -9.54 -38.19 -11.25
C LEU A 701 -10.67 -39.21 -11.06
N SER A 702 -10.78 -40.19 -11.99
CA SER A 702 -11.75 -41.32 -11.82
C SER A 702 -11.45 -42.15 -10.58
N ASP A 703 -10.19 -42.50 -10.35
CA ASP A 703 -9.75 -43.28 -9.19
C ASP A 703 -10.03 -42.56 -7.86
N ILE A 704 -9.87 -41.22 -7.84
CA ILE A 704 -10.19 -40.36 -6.68
C ILE A 704 -11.69 -40.40 -6.37
N ILE A 705 -12.55 -40.26 -7.39
CA ILE A 705 -14.00 -40.34 -7.27
C ILE A 705 -14.41 -41.72 -6.75
N GLU A 706 -13.87 -42.78 -7.33
CA GLU A 706 -14.21 -44.16 -6.97
C GLU A 706 -13.82 -44.51 -5.52
N VAL A 707 -12.62 -44.12 -5.08
CA VAL A 707 -12.16 -44.34 -3.69
C VAL A 707 -13.04 -43.56 -2.71
N SER A 708 -13.39 -42.29 -3.04
CA SER A 708 -14.26 -41.48 -2.20
C SER A 708 -15.68 -42.07 -2.07
N LEU A 709 -16.27 -42.50 -3.18
CA LEU A 709 -17.61 -43.09 -3.18
C LEU A 709 -17.64 -44.43 -2.46
N GLN A 710 -16.61 -45.27 -2.60
CA GLN A 710 -16.47 -46.52 -1.87
C GLN A 710 -16.52 -46.30 -0.36
N GLU A 711 -15.80 -45.29 0.13
CA GLU A 711 -15.73 -45.02 1.56
C GLU A 711 -17.04 -44.48 2.11
N ILE A 712 -17.72 -43.57 1.37
CA ILE A 712 -19.06 -43.09 1.74
C ILE A 712 -20.08 -44.26 1.77
N ALA A 713 -20.01 -45.14 0.79
CA ALA A 713 -20.88 -46.31 0.72
C ALA A 713 -20.67 -47.25 1.91
N ASN A 714 -19.39 -47.50 2.25
CA ASN A 714 -19.04 -48.36 3.40
C ASN A 714 -19.60 -47.80 4.71
N GLU A 715 -19.36 -46.52 4.98
CA GLU A 715 -19.82 -45.87 6.21
C GLU A 715 -21.35 -45.92 6.36
N HIS A 716 -22.08 -45.52 5.32
CA HIS A 716 -23.53 -45.54 5.39
C HIS A 716 -24.11 -46.95 5.41
N PHE A 717 -23.42 -47.92 4.79
CA PHE A 717 -23.81 -49.32 4.87
C PHE A 717 -23.69 -49.84 6.32
N HIS A 718 -22.55 -49.58 6.98
CA HIS A 718 -22.34 -49.94 8.38
C HIS A 718 -23.40 -49.32 9.32
N LEU A 719 -23.67 -48.02 9.15
CA LEU A 719 -24.69 -47.33 9.94
C LEU A 719 -26.11 -47.92 9.74
N LEU A 720 -26.41 -48.37 8.54
CA LEU A 720 -27.68 -49.01 8.25
C LEU A 720 -27.74 -50.46 8.76
N VAL A 721 -26.61 -51.18 8.72
CA VAL A 721 -26.53 -52.54 9.32
C VAL A 721 -26.74 -52.50 10.83
N GLU A 722 -26.15 -51.51 11.51
CA GLU A 722 -26.41 -51.29 12.95
C GLU A 722 -27.90 -51.04 13.25
N LYS A 723 -28.60 -50.31 12.39
CA LYS A 723 -29.99 -49.93 12.55
C LYS A 723 -30.97 -51.04 12.17
N HIS A 724 -30.75 -51.71 11.05
CA HIS A 724 -31.72 -52.63 10.42
C HIS A 724 -31.29 -54.11 10.43
N GLY A 725 -30.04 -54.40 10.72
CA GLY A 725 -29.42 -55.71 10.53
C GLY A 725 -28.80 -55.87 9.13
N GLU A 726 -28.10 -56.97 8.91
CA GLU A 726 -27.40 -57.28 7.67
C GLU A 726 -28.42 -57.77 6.59
N PRO A 727 -28.39 -57.14 5.39
CA PRO A 727 -29.30 -57.55 4.30
C PRO A 727 -28.89 -58.93 3.75
N ILE A 728 -29.80 -59.84 3.62
CA ILE A 728 -29.62 -61.22 3.13
C ILE A 728 -30.43 -61.44 1.87
N VAL A 729 -29.84 -62.07 0.86
CA VAL A 729 -30.58 -62.55 -0.34
C VAL A 729 -31.43 -63.74 -0.01
N GLU A 730 -32.72 -63.70 -0.33
CA GLU A 730 -33.62 -64.80 -0.07
C GLU A 730 -34.08 -65.62 -1.31
N GLN A 731 -33.79 -65.06 -2.51
CA GLN A 731 -34.18 -65.63 -3.80
C GLN A 731 -33.03 -65.63 -4.81
N GLY A 732 -32.97 -66.52 -5.73
CA GLY A 732 -31.93 -66.62 -6.76
C GLY A 732 -30.70 -67.44 -6.38
N GLU A 733 -29.66 -67.34 -7.22
CA GLU A 733 -28.43 -68.13 -7.07
C GLU A 733 -27.63 -67.84 -5.78
N MET A 734 -27.81 -66.65 -5.21
CA MET A 734 -27.13 -66.14 -4.01
C MET A 734 -28.03 -66.30 -2.73
N ALA A 735 -29.09 -67.09 -2.79
CA ALA A 735 -29.97 -67.21 -1.63
C ALA A 735 -29.24 -67.69 -0.37
N GLY A 736 -29.35 -66.96 0.72
CA GLY A 736 -28.67 -67.18 2.01
C GLY A 736 -27.37 -66.35 2.21
N GLU A 737 -26.80 -65.70 1.19
CA GLU A 737 -25.61 -64.90 1.29
C GLU A 737 -25.94 -63.39 1.64
N PRO A 738 -25.04 -62.72 2.29
CA PRO A 738 -25.17 -61.22 2.50
C PRO A 738 -25.31 -60.51 1.18
N ALA A 739 -26.30 -59.61 1.10
CA ALA A 739 -26.49 -58.74 -0.06
C ALA A 739 -25.57 -57.52 -0.01
N SER A 740 -24.89 -57.23 -1.10
CA SER A 740 -23.99 -56.09 -1.24
C SER A 740 -24.52 -55.04 -2.22
N LEU A 741 -24.01 -53.81 -2.06
CA LEU A 741 -24.24 -52.70 -3.00
C LEU A 741 -23.29 -52.82 -4.18
N THR A 742 -23.83 -52.63 -5.38
CA THR A 742 -23.03 -52.47 -6.62
C THR A 742 -23.28 -51.13 -7.22
N LEU A 743 -22.20 -50.29 -7.38
CA LEU A 743 -22.26 -49.00 -8.04
C LEU A 743 -21.73 -49.14 -9.46
N VAL A 744 -22.49 -48.63 -10.43
CA VAL A 744 -22.08 -48.59 -11.84
C VAL A 744 -21.88 -47.16 -12.23
N GLY A 745 -20.66 -46.76 -12.56
CA GLY A 745 -20.32 -45.48 -13.16
C GLY A 745 -20.71 -45.44 -14.64
N LEU A 746 -21.34 -44.37 -15.04
CA LEU A 746 -21.80 -44.11 -16.39
C LEU A 746 -21.11 -42.88 -16.95
N GLY A 747 -21.39 -42.51 -18.21
CA GLY A 747 -20.88 -41.29 -18.82
C GLY A 747 -19.35 -41.16 -18.70
N LYS A 748 -18.88 -39.97 -18.26
CA LYS A 748 -17.45 -39.69 -18.12
C LYS A 748 -16.77 -40.54 -17.02
N LEU A 749 -17.45 -40.79 -15.90
CA LEU A 749 -16.91 -41.64 -14.85
C LEU A 749 -16.74 -43.09 -15.33
N GLY A 750 -17.73 -43.61 -16.04
CA GLY A 750 -17.68 -44.96 -16.61
C GLY A 750 -16.55 -45.11 -17.63
N GLY A 751 -16.33 -44.12 -18.51
CA GLY A 751 -15.26 -44.08 -19.50
C GLY A 751 -13.88 -43.74 -18.96
N GLN A 752 -13.75 -43.44 -17.68
CA GLN A 752 -12.52 -42.93 -17.04
C GLN A 752 -12.02 -41.60 -17.66
N GLU A 753 -12.96 -40.72 -17.99
CA GLU A 753 -12.72 -39.42 -18.64
C GLU A 753 -13.23 -38.20 -17.82
N PRO A 754 -13.40 -38.26 -16.48
CA PRO A 754 -13.89 -37.11 -15.73
C PRO A 754 -12.83 -36.00 -15.72
N ASN A 755 -13.28 -34.75 -15.78
CA ASN A 755 -12.47 -33.56 -15.44
C ASN A 755 -12.76 -33.12 -13.98
N PHE A 756 -12.11 -32.06 -13.52
CA PHE A 756 -12.25 -31.55 -12.14
C PHE A 756 -13.68 -31.15 -11.75
N HIS A 757 -14.52 -30.81 -12.73
CA HIS A 757 -15.92 -30.36 -12.54
C HIS A 757 -16.94 -31.26 -13.20
N SER A 758 -16.58 -32.49 -13.54
CA SER A 758 -17.53 -33.42 -14.15
C SER A 758 -18.61 -33.88 -13.15
N ASP A 759 -19.85 -33.95 -13.66
CA ASP A 759 -20.92 -34.65 -12.96
C ASP A 759 -20.60 -36.14 -12.82
N VAL A 760 -21.01 -36.72 -11.74
CA VAL A 760 -20.84 -38.14 -11.45
C VAL A 760 -22.13 -38.87 -11.77
N ASP A 761 -22.20 -39.49 -12.99
CA ASP A 761 -23.33 -40.31 -13.43
C ASP A 761 -23.22 -41.69 -12.83
N ILE A 762 -24.24 -42.12 -12.02
CA ILE A 762 -24.16 -43.35 -11.26
C ILE A 762 -25.49 -44.11 -11.26
N LEU A 763 -25.39 -45.43 -11.29
CA LEU A 763 -26.53 -46.38 -11.11
C LEU A 763 -26.27 -47.22 -9.87
N PHE A 764 -27.30 -47.36 -9.04
CA PHE A 764 -27.29 -48.18 -7.81
C PHE A 764 -27.96 -49.53 -8.05
N LEU A 765 -27.21 -50.59 -7.86
CA LEU A 765 -27.71 -51.95 -7.94
C LEU A 765 -27.42 -52.68 -6.62
N TYR A 766 -28.17 -53.77 -6.35
CA TYR A 766 -27.90 -54.69 -5.22
C TYR A 766 -28.20 -56.15 -5.60
N ASP A 767 -27.56 -57.08 -4.88
CA ASP A 767 -27.48 -58.50 -5.33
C ASP A 767 -28.84 -59.20 -5.46
N GLY A 768 -29.85 -58.96 -4.66
CA GLY A 768 -31.13 -59.63 -4.82
C GLY A 768 -32.17 -59.30 -3.76
N ALA A 769 -33.39 -59.74 -4.01
CA ALA A 769 -34.51 -59.56 -3.11
C ALA A 769 -34.34 -60.36 -1.82
N GLY A 770 -34.77 -59.79 -0.69
CA GLY A 770 -34.67 -60.40 0.63
C GLY A 770 -35.00 -59.44 1.76
N ASN A 771 -34.66 -59.85 2.99
CA ASN A 771 -34.88 -59.07 4.20
C ASN A 771 -33.62 -59.02 5.06
N THR A 772 -33.47 -57.92 5.84
CA THR A 772 -32.38 -57.83 6.79
C THR A 772 -32.55 -58.75 7.99
N ARG A 773 -31.38 -59.28 8.46
CA ARG A 773 -31.32 -60.13 9.66
C ARG A 773 -30.50 -59.51 10.75
N PRO A 774 -30.91 -59.58 12.04
CA PRO A 774 -30.12 -59.02 13.13
C PRO A 774 -28.75 -59.70 13.24
N THR A 775 -27.67 -58.86 13.24
CA THR A 775 -26.27 -59.31 13.40
C THR A 775 -25.95 -59.65 14.87
N ASN A 776 -26.69 -59.06 15.85
CA ASN A 776 -26.42 -59.23 17.25
C ASN A 776 -27.77 -59.31 18.05
N ARG A 777 -27.95 -60.32 18.93
CA ARG A 777 -29.16 -60.47 19.73
C ARG A 777 -29.41 -59.42 20.80
N GLN A 778 -28.43 -58.53 21.04
CA GLN A 778 -28.50 -57.53 22.07
C GLN A 778 -29.00 -56.14 21.57
N HIS A 779 -29.01 -55.88 20.28
CA HIS A 779 -29.50 -54.59 19.72
C HIS A 779 -30.92 -54.77 19.17
N LYS A 780 -31.85 -53.86 19.56
CA LYS A 780 -33.20 -53.78 18.98
C LYS A 780 -33.10 -53.25 17.53
N THR A 781 -32.72 -54.12 16.60
CA THR A 781 -32.75 -53.80 15.17
C THR A 781 -34.23 -53.83 14.71
N ARG A 782 -34.55 -52.99 13.71
CA ARG A 782 -35.84 -52.99 13.00
C ARG A 782 -35.64 -53.64 11.63
N PRO A 783 -35.87 -54.90 11.46
CA PRO A 783 -35.71 -55.58 10.17
C PRO A 783 -36.53 -54.90 9.07
N THR A 784 -35.94 -54.85 7.87
CA THR A 784 -36.59 -54.23 6.70
C THR A 784 -36.28 -55.07 5.44
N SER A 785 -36.97 -54.80 4.32
CA SER A 785 -36.64 -55.42 3.04
C SER A 785 -35.34 -54.88 2.44
N ASN A 786 -34.60 -55.69 1.69
CA ASN A 786 -33.40 -55.26 0.93
C ASN A 786 -33.72 -54.09 0.04
N HIS A 787 -34.89 -54.06 -0.59
CA HIS A 787 -35.36 -52.92 -1.39
C HIS A 787 -35.36 -51.60 -0.59
N HIS A 788 -35.94 -51.61 0.61
CA HIS A 788 -35.96 -50.42 1.46
C HIS A 788 -34.53 -50.04 1.95
N PHE A 789 -33.73 -51.03 2.38
CA PHE A 789 -32.39 -50.86 2.88
C PHE A 789 -31.50 -50.19 1.84
N PHE A 790 -31.42 -50.72 0.61
CA PHE A 790 -30.54 -50.19 -0.44
C PHE A 790 -31.04 -48.87 -1.03
N ASN A 791 -32.36 -48.61 -1.04
CA ASN A 791 -32.88 -47.29 -1.42
C ASN A 791 -32.54 -46.21 -0.39
N GLU A 792 -32.62 -46.52 0.90
CA GLU A 792 -32.19 -45.63 1.97
C GLU A 792 -30.66 -45.39 1.90
N LEU A 793 -29.86 -46.43 1.63
CA LEU A 793 -28.43 -46.36 1.42
C LEU A 793 -28.09 -45.42 0.24
N ALA A 794 -28.71 -45.65 -0.92
CA ALA A 794 -28.50 -44.81 -2.11
C ALA A 794 -28.86 -43.35 -1.85
N LYS A 795 -29.99 -43.10 -1.15
CA LYS A 795 -30.42 -41.78 -0.76
C LYS A 795 -29.37 -41.05 0.13
N ARG A 796 -28.79 -41.76 1.10
CA ARG A 796 -27.75 -41.22 2.01
C ARG A 796 -26.47 -40.92 1.26
N ILE A 797 -26.02 -41.80 0.37
CA ILE A 797 -24.84 -41.59 -0.46
C ILE A 797 -25.01 -40.31 -1.30
N LEU A 798 -26.17 -40.14 -1.98
CA LEU A 798 -26.48 -38.95 -2.77
C LEU A 798 -26.50 -37.69 -1.90
N GLN A 799 -27.19 -37.74 -0.75
CA GLN A 799 -27.30 -36.60 0.14
C GLN A 799 -25.93 -36.16 0.70
N SER A 800 -25.09 -37.11 1.11
CA SER A 800 -23.76 -36.82 1.65
C SER A 800 -22.81 -36.25 0.59
N SER A 801 -22.94 -36.74 -0.65
CA SER A 801 -22.08 -36.28 -1.75
C SER A 801 -22.47 -34.92 -2.33
N THR A 802 -23.77 -34.57 -2.35
CA THR A 802 -24.29 -33.35 -3.00
C THR A 802 -24.48 -32.18 -2.04
N ARG A 803 -24.53 -32.44 -0.71
CA ARG A 803 -24.73 -31.38 0.30
C ARG A 803 -23.61 -30.36 0.27
N THR A 804 -23.97 -29.07 0.15
CA THR A 804 -23.00 -27.96 0.23
C THR A 804 -22.49 -27.80 1.66
N ARG A 805 -21.17 -27.68 1.82
CA ARG A 805 -20.42 -27.47 3.07
C ARG A 805 -19.60 -26.19 2.99
N PRO A 806 -18.95 -25.70 4.07
CA PRO A 806 -18.15 -24.48 4.04
C PRO A 806 -17.07 -24.48 2.96
N HIS A 807 -16.45 -25.62 2.67
CA HIS A 807 -15.42 -25.78 1.65
C HIS A 807 -15.92 -26.35 0.32
N GLY A 808 -17.23 -26.25 0.05
CA GLY A 808 -17.85 -26.73 -1.17
C GLY A 808 -18.62 -28.04 -1.00
N ARG A 809 -18.94 -28.71 -2.10
CA ARG A 809 -19.58 -30.02 -2.15
C ARG A 809 -18.61 -31.07 -2.67
N LEU A 810 -18.88 -32.34 -2.31
CA LEU A 810 -17.98 -33.40 -2.71
C LEU A 810 -18.07 -33.64 -4.22
N PHE A 811 -19.29 -33.99 -4.72
CA PHE A 811 -19.58 -34.24 -6.13
C PHE A 811 -20.96 -33.74 -6.53
N ASP A 812 -21.12 -33.34 -7.79
CA ASP A 812 -22.41 -33.25 -8.45
C ASP A 812 -22.79 -34.63 -8.96
N MET A 813 -23.81 -35.23 -8.35
CA MET A 813 -24.21 -36.57 -8.70
C MET A 813 -25.51 -36.58 -9.51
N ASP A 814 -25.50 -37.29 -10.65
CA ASP A 814 -26.67 -37.53 -11.47
C ASP A 814 -27.06 -39.02 -11.43
N SER A 815 -28.27 -39.29 -11.02
CA SER A 815 -28.87 -40.64 -10.98
C SER A 815 -30.12 -40.74 -11.85
N LYS A 816 -30.18 -39.98 -12.95
CA LYS A 816 -31.35 -39.95 -13.85
C LYS A 816 -31.46 -41.17 -14.74
N LEU A 817 -30.38 -41.89 -15.01
CA LEU A 817 -30.38 -43.17 -15.70
C LEU A 817 -30.93 -44.28 -14.78
N ARG A 818 -32.22 -44.22 -14.49
CA ARG A 818 -32.94 -45.26 -13.68
C ARG A 818 -33.57 -46.30 -14.62
N ALA A 819 -33.75 -47.52 -14.10
CA ALA A 819 -34.27 -48.64 -14.85
C ALA A 819 -35.75 -48.51 -15.29
N THR A 820 -36.51 -47.56 -14.77
CA THR A 820 -37.89 -47.27 -15.11
C THR A 820 -38.18 -45.79 -14.90
N HIS A 821 -39.32 -45.24 -15.38
CA HIS A 821 -39.70 -43.83 -15.35
C HIS A 821 -39.18 -42.94 -14.18
N GLN A 822 -39.27 -41.62 -14.30
CA GLN A 822 -38.75 -40.60 -13.34
C GLN A 822 -39.09 -40.80 -11.84
N HIS A 823 -40.03 -41.68 -11.51
CA HIS A 823 -40.45 -42.07 -10.15
C HIS A 823 -39.95 -43.43 -9.69
N ALA A 824 -39.01 -44.05 -10.41
CA ALA A 824 -38.46 -45.36 -10.03
C ALA A 824 -37.60 -45.28 -8.75
N PRO A 825 -37.45 -46.38 -8.00
CA PRO A 825 -36.54 -46.45 -6.88
C PRO A 825 -35.10 -46.10 -7.27
N LEU A 826 -34.32 -45.57 -6.33
CA LEU A 826 -32.93 -45.18 -6.55
C LEU A 826 -32.04 -46.41 -6.79
N ALA A 827 -32.26 -47.47 -6.02
CA ALA A 827 -31.55 -48.72 -6.12
C ALA A 827 -32.52 -49.88 -6.48
N ILE A 828 -32.10 -50.74 -7.42
CA ILE A 828 -32.86 -51.92 -7.84
C ILE A 828 -31.98 -53.17 -7.74
N SER A 829 -32.62 -54.38 -7.66
CA SER A 829 -31.85 -55.61 -7.68
C SER A 829 -31.24 -55.88 -9.06
N ILE A 830 -30.10 -56.60 -9.10
CA ILE A 830 -29.46 -57.00 -10.35
C ILE A 830 -30.40 -57.81 -11.20
N ASP A 831 -31.26 -58.66 -10.60
CA ASP A 831 -32.28 -59.46 -11.29
C ASP A 831 -33.33 -58.58 -11.98
N ASP A 832 -33.92 -57.63 -11.24
CA ASP A 832 -34.88 -56.66 -11.81
C ASP A 832 -34.26 -55.83 -12.91
N TYR A 833 -32.95 -55.47 -12.76
CA TYR A 833 -32.23 -54.72 -13.76
C TYR A 833 -31.99 -55.52 -15.03
N GLU A 834 -31.63 -56.81 -14.90
CA GLU A 834 -31.51 -57.75 -16.00
C GLU A 834 -32.84 -57.88 -16.77
N ASP A 835 -33.96 -58.07 -16.03
CA ASP A 835 -35.26 -58.19 -16.65
C ASP A 835 -35.71 -56.88 -17.32
N TYR A 836 -35.38 -55.76 -16.75
CA TYR A 836 -35.62 -54.46 -17.40
C TYR A 836 -34.85 -54.35 -18.72
N LEU A 837 -33.57 -54.72 -18.77
CA LEU A 837 -32.74 -54.62 -19.98
C LEU A 837 -33.09 -55.67 -21.04
N LYS A 838 -33.87 -56.72 -20.73
CA LYS A 838 -34.46 -57.64 -21.69
C LYS A 838 -35.60 -57.02 -22.48
N ASN A 839 -36.20 -55.91 -21.99
CA ASN A 839 -37.34 -55.26 -22.61
C ASN A 839 -36.91 -54.54 -23.90
N GLU A 840 -37.60 -54.80 -25.00
CA GLU A 840 -37.28 -54.18 -26.32
C GLU A 840 -37.62 -52.68 -26.41
N LYS A 841 -38.44 -52.14 -25.51
CA LYS A 841 -38.93 -50.76 -25.54
C LYS A 841 -38.06 -49.76 -24.77
N ILE A 842 -36.83 -50.10 -24.46
CA ILE A 842 -35.90 -49.17 -23.73
C ILE A 842 -35.50 -48.04 -24.69
N PRO A 843 -35.55 -46.75 -24.22
CA PRO A 843 -35.12 -45.61 -25.03
C PRO A 843 -33.66 -45.77 -25.44
N LEU A 844 -33.37 -45.38 -26.71
CA LEU A 844 -32.02 -45.52 -27.28
C LEU A 844 -30.93 -44.80 -26.44
N TRP A 845 -31.22 -43.61 -25.94
CA TRP A 845 -30.28 -42.84 -25.12
C TRP A 845 -29.83 -43.58 -23.86
N GLN A 846 -30.70 -44.42 -23.27
CA GLN A 846 -30.30 -45.27 -22.12
C GLN A 846 -29.33 -46.36 -22.54
N THR A 847 -29.54 -46.98 -23.66
CA THR A 847 -28.63 -48.02 -24.20
C THR A 847 -27.28 -47.41 -24.60
N MET A 848 -27.28 -46.21 -25.20
CA MET A 848 -26.08 -45.46 -25.50
C MET A 848 -25.29 -45.14 -24.20
N GLY A 849 -25.98 -44.72 -23.13
CA GLY A 849 -25.35 -44.46 -21.82
C GLY A 849 -24.66 -45.67 -21.22
N LEU A 850 -25.08 -46.91 -21.58
CA LEU A 850 -24.45 -48.15 -21.10
C LEU A 850 -23.14 -48.49 -21.83
N CYS A 851 -22.84 -47.90 -23.00
CA CYS A 851 -21.60 -48.19 -23.75
C CYS A 851 -20.33 -47.86 -22.95
N LYS A 852 -20.40 -46.86 -22.06
CA LYS A 852 -19.31 -46.50 -21.15
C LYS A 852 -19.50 -47.06 -19.72
N ALA A 853 -20.52 -47.85 -19.48
CA ALA A 853 -20.84 -48.35 -18.14
C ALA A 853 -19.73 -49.24 -17.58
N ARG A 854 -19.33 -48.96 -16.34
CA ARG A 854 -18.27 -49.69 -15.63
C ARG A 854 -18.64 -49.85 -14.16
N VAL A 855 -18.54 -51.06 -13.64
CA VAL A 855 -18.74 -51.27 -12.19
C VAL A 855 -17.55 -50.67 -11.45
N ILE A 856 -17.83 -49.75 -10.53
CA ILE A 856 -16.83 -49.03 -9.73
C ILE A 856 -16.73 -49.52 -8.28
N VAL A 857 -17.85 -50.01 -7.73
CA VAL A 857 -17.96 -50.63 -6.39
C VAL A 857 -18.80 -51.88 -6.51
N GLY A 858 -18.41 -52.97 -5.90
CA GLY A 858 -19.12 -54.23 -5.87
C GLY A 858 -18.19 -55.42 -5.77
N THR A 859 -18.75 -56.62 -5.48
CA THR A 859 -18.00 -57.89 -5.48
C THR A 859 -17.57 -58.31 -6.88
N ASP A 860 -16.49 -59.09 -7.03
CA ASP A 860 -16.01 -59.56 -8.33
C ASP A 860 -17.10 -60.30 -9.10
N GLN A 861 -17.95 -61.09 -8.41
CA GLN A 861 -19.09 -61.81 -8.97
C GLN A 861 -20.15 -60.85 -9.52
N ALA A 862 -20.53 -59.84 -8.74
CA ALA A 862 -21.48 -58.79 -9.18
C ALA A 862 -20.92 -58.00 -10.39
N GLN A 863 -19.62 -57.71 -10.39
CA GLN A 863 -18.96 -57.04 -11.52
C GLN A 863 -19.09 -57.83 -12.82
N GLN A 864 -18.74 -59.13 -12.77
CA GLN A 864 -18.81 -59.98 -13.93
C GLN A 864 -20.26 -60.15 -14.44
N ARG A 865 -21.21 -60.32 -13.51
CA ARG A 865 -22.65 -60.47 -13.84
C ARG A 865 -23.20 -59.20 -14.48
N VAL A 866 -22.98 -58.03 -13.89
CA VAL A 866 -23.47 -56.74 -14.41
C VAL A 866 -22.84 -56.45 -15.77
N ALA A 867 -21.53 -56.66 -15.92
CA ALA A 867 -20.83 -56.51 -17.22
C ALA A 867 -21.43 -57.41 -18.30
N GLY A 868 -21.73 -58.68 -17.97
CA GLY A 868 -22.40 -59.61 -18.88
C GLY A 868 -23.80 -59.15 -19.31
N ILE A 869 -24.62 -58.65 -18.36
CA ILE A 869 -25.97 -58.13 -18.60
C ILE A 869 -25.90 -56.93 -19.56
N ILE A 870 -24.98 -56.00 -19.32
CA ILE A 870 -24.77 -54.80 -20.14
C ILE A 870 -24.27 -55.19 -21.55
N ALA A 871 -23.28 -56.06 -21.66
CA ALA A 871 -22.76 -56.55 -22.94
C ALA A 871 -23.85 -57.23 -23.79
N ASN A 872 -24.67 -58.07 -23.17
CA ASN A 872 -25.80 -58.71 -23.83
C ASN A 872 -26.87 -57.69 -24.31
N ARG A 873 -27.08 -56.60 -23.60
CA ARG A 873 -28.00 -55.54 -24.05
C ARG A 873 -27.43 -54.79 -25.27
N ILE A 874 -26.15 -54.36 -25.20
CA ILE A 874 -25.51 -53.63 -26.31
C ILE A 874 -25.45 -54.54 -27.57
N GLY A 875 -25.12 -55.80 -27.42
CA GLY A 875 -25.03 -56.76 -28.53
C GLY A 875 -26.34 -57.11 -29.21
N LYS A 876 -27.51 -56.79 -28.62
CA LYS A 876 -28.85 -57.01 -29.20
C LYS A 876 -29.43 -55.79 -29.92
N VAL A 877 -28.68 -54.71 -30.08
CA VAL A 877 -29.13 -53.50 -30.79
C VAL A 877 -29.04 -53.77 -32.31
N ASP A 878 -30.19 -53.83 -32.94
CA ASP A 878 -30.23 -53.98 -34.43
C ASP A 878 -29.89 -52.69 -35.14
N ALA A 879 -28.87 -52.73 -36.00
CA ALA A 879 -28.45 -51.62 -36.79
C ALA A 879 -29.41 -51.42 -38.01
N ASN A 880 -30.47 -50.66 -37.80
CA ASN A 880 -31.44 -50.30 -38.85
C ASN A 880 -31.47 -48.81 -39.09
N ALA A 881 -32.13 -48.39 -40.18
CA ALA A 881 -32.23 -46.96 -40.60
C ALA A 881 -32.97 -46.10 -39.57
N ASP A 882 -33.84 -46.70 -38.75
CA ASP A 882 -34.57 -46.03 -37.69
C ASP A 882 -33.63 -45.69 -36.53
N LEU A 883 -32.71 -46.59 -36.18
CA LEU A 883 -31.66 -46.33 -35.18
C LEU A 883 -30.79 -45.13 -35.56
N GLN A 884 -30.33 -45.08 -36.83
CA GLN A 884 -29.53 -43.98 -37.35
C GLN A 884 -30.29 -42.66 -37.26
N SER A 885 -31.58 -42.63 -37.65
CA SER A 885 -32.42 -41.44 -37.56
C SER A 885 -32.61 -40.97 -36.13
N GLN A 886 -32.82 -41.86 -35.16
CA GLN A 886 -32.96 -41.54 -33.75
C GLN A 886 -31.63 -40.97 -33.20
N MET A 887 -30.50 -41.53 -33.58
CA MET A 887 -29.16 -41.03 -33.13
C MET A 887 -28.86 -39.63 -33.69
N VAL A 888 -29.18 -39.39 -34.99
CA VAL A 888 -29.03 -38.07 -35.59
C VAL A 888 -29.94 -37.04 -34.91
N GLN A 889 -31.20 -37.43 -34.62
CA GLN A 889 -32.13 -36.54 -33.90
C GLN A 889 -31.66 -36.22 -32.48
N ALA A 890 -31.21 -37.20 -31.71
CA ALA A 890 -30.67 -36.99 -30.38
C ALA A 890 -29.44 -36.06 -30.38
N ARG A 891 -28.62 -36.17 -31.39
CA ARG A 891 -27.47 -35.23 -31.59
C ARG A 891 -27.97 -33.80 -31.89
N LEU A 892 -28.87 -33.61 -32.82
CA LEU A 892 -29.45 -32.31 -33.18
C LEU A 892 -30.17 -31.66 -31.99
N ASP A 893 -30.88 -32.46 -31.19
CA ASP A 893 -31.53 -31.99 -29.96
C ASP A 893 -30.48 -31.49 -28.93
N SER A 894 -29.30 -32.14 -28.86
CA SER A 894 -28.21 -31.70 -27.95
C SER A 894 -27.49 -30.43 -28.41
N GLU A 895 -27.45 -30.15 -29.69
CA GLU A 895 -26.91 -28.93 -30.28
C GLU A 895 -27.86 -27.72 -30.09
N SER A 896 -29.17 -27.98 -29.96
CA SER A 896 -30.17 -26.94 -29.92
C SER A 896 -29.96 -26.01 -28.72
N GLY A 897 -29.68 -24.70 -29.00
CA GLY A 897 -29.39 -23.70 -27.98
C GLY A 897 -27.92 -23.60 -27.53
N ALA A 898 -27.02 -24.33 -28.15
CA ALA A 898 -25.58 -24.17 -27.87
C ALA A 898 -25.04 -22.92 -28.59
N THR A 899 -24.15 -22.17 -27.88
CA THR A 899 -23.40 -21.05 -28.47
C THR A 899 -22.17 -21.55 -29.22
N ASP A 900 -21.66 -20.77 -30.18
CA ASP A 900 -20.45 -21.10 -30.96
C ASP A 900 -19.18 -21.33 -30.13
N ARG A 901 -19.18 -20.97 -28.84
CA ARG A 901 -18.08 -21.20 -27.90
C ARG A 901 -18.25 -22.41 -27.00
N ASN A 902 -19.35 -23.16 -27.13
CA ASN A 902 -19.61 -24.36 -26.33
C ASN A 902 -18.89 -25.58 -26.92
N LEU A 903 -17.64 -25.82 -26.52
CA LEU A 903 -16.81 -26.94 -27.00
C LEU A 903 -17.42 -28.33 -26.77
N LYS A 904 -18.40 -28.46 -25.91
CA LYS A 904 -19.10 -29.72 -25.63
C LYS A 904 -20.22 -29.98 -26.64
N ARG A 905 -21.09 -28.99 -26.91
CA ARG A 905 -22.35 -29.15 -27.66
C ARG A 905 -22.33 -28.53 -29.05
N PHE A 906 -21.32 -27.70 -29.37
CA PHE A 906 -21.19 -27.10 -30.68
C PHE A 906 -20.91 -28.14 -31.79
N GLN A 907 -21.23 -27.85 -33.02
CA GLN A 907 -20.97 -28.73 -34.16
C GLN A 907 -19.48 -29.07 -34.31
N GLY A 908 -19.13 -30.35 -34.27
CA GLY A 908 -17.75 -30.84 -34.14
C GLY A 908 -17.21 -30.89 -32.70
N GLY A 909 -18.01 -30.57 -31.67
CA GLY A 909 -17.67 -30.64 -30.27
C GLY A 909 -17.55 -32.06 -29.73
N THR A 910 -17.21 -32.20 -28.41
CA THR A 910 -16.98 -33.52 -27.80
C THR A 910 -18.20 -34.45 -27.83
N MET A 911 -19.42 -33.90 -27.78
CA MET A 911 -20.65 -34.69 -27.93
C MET A 911 -20.80 -35.34 -29.31
N ASP A 912 -20.31 -34.69 -30.36
CA ASP A 912 -20.30 -35.24 -31.71
C ASP A 912 -19.36 -36.43 -31.84
N VAL A 913 -18.14 -36.29 -31.27
CA VAL A 913 -17.15 -37.38 -31.20
C VAL A 913 -17.69 -38.56 -30.39
N GLU A 914 -18.35 -38.31 -29.28
CA GLU A 914 -19.00 -39.34 -28.46
C GLU A 914 -20.14 -40.04 -29.20
N SER A 915 -21.01 -39.27 -29.90
CA SER A 915 -22.13 -39.80 -30.70
C SER A 915 -21.65 -40.71 -31.82
N VAL A 916 -20.57 -40.33 -32.54
CA VAL A 916 -19.97 -41.18 -33.56
C VAL A 916 -19.37 -42.47 -32.93
N SER A 917 -18.67 -42.33 -31.79
CA SER A 917 -18.13 -43.51 -31.09
C SER A 917 -19.23 -44.48 -30.67
N TYR A 918 -20.35 -43.98 -30.14
CA TYR A 918 -21.52 -44.81 -29.76
C TYR A 918 -22.15 -45.54 -30.97
N THR A 919 -22.23 -44.86 -32.13
CA THR A 919 -22.71 -45.50 -33.36
C THR A 919 -21.83 -46.65 -33.80
N HIS A 920 -20.50 -46.52 -33.71
CA HIS A 920 -19.58 -47.60 -34.05
C HIS A 920 -19.57 -48.73 -33.05
N LEU A 921 -19.77 -48.49 -31.78
CA LEU A 921 -19.85 -49.52 -30.74
C LEU A 921 -21.16 -50.33 -30.75
N THR A 922 -22.26 -49.70 -31.22
CA THR A 922 -23.59 -50.31 -31.26
C THR A 922 -23.94 -50.95 -32.61
N LEU A 923 -23.23 -50.56 -33.73
CA LEU A 923 -23.42 -51.14 -35.05
C LEU A 923 -22.56 -52.42 -35.23
N PRO A 924 -23.08 -53.55 -35.74
CA PRO A 924 -22.29 -54.72 -36.00
C PRO A 924 -21.48 -54.59 -37.27
N THR A 925 -20.75 -53.55 -37.49
CA THR A 925 -19.87 -53.34 -38.60
C THR A 925 -18.44 -53.73 -38.25
N ASN A 926 -17.99 -54.85 -38.83
CA ASN A 926 -16.62 -55.33 -38.83
C ASN A 926 -16.07 -55.96 -37.52
N ARG A 927 -16.48 -57.22 -37.28
CA ARG A 927 -15.68 -58.20 -36.59
C ARG A 927 -14.52 -58.75 -37.44
N GLU A 928 -14.09 -58.05 -38.44
CA GLU A 928 -12.88 -58.34 -39.22
C GLU A 928 -12.10 -57.05 -39.49
N VAL A 929 -11.43 -56.60 -38.53
CA VAL A 929 -10.08 -55.93 -38.56
C VAL A 929 -9.43 -55.95 -37.17
#